data_7ddf03866a56a0958072fe95819ce1c6
#
_entry.id   7ddf03866a56a0958072fe95819ce1c6
#
_cell.length_a   1.000
_cell.length_b   1.000
_cell.length_c   1.000
_cell.angle_alpha   90.00
_cell.angle_beta   90.00
_cell.angle_gamma   90.00
#
_symmetry.space_group_name_H-M   'P 1'
#
loop_
_entity.id
_entity.type
_entity.pdbx_description
1 polymer ?
#
loop_
_entity_poly.entity_id
_entity_poly.type
_entity_poly.pdbx_seq_one_letter_code
_entity_poly.pdbx_strand_id
1 'polypeptide(L)'
;MKKKIIISIITVFLICLNVNTFALTTLYEKTNTERISSGVVLKNYNTLSEKGWLDINVLEVNLNDKYTSIGILNSSNGLNTFQTVLDMAKNNESIAAINGDFFGGTSTNGYTVGLSASNGELLTSTYKGNETKDEFASFILQDDNTAFIDYFNNTITLKSKDTNESFIVKEFNKTSDNYDTRPSLFTKEWGSKSVGSFDYLQMTELVVENNKVIEIRQNKEGIEVPENGFIISTTGNNAEFIKNNFKVGTKVELNIELGIELEKIQTAISGGAILVKDGETPKFSSNISGTHPRTAIGLSKDNKTLYLITVDGRQKKSIGMTQTELSEFLIEKGIYTAINLDGGGSTTMVAQKLGDTALSIINSPSSGSLRKVTNAIGIFNASKKSSLANLLIEIPEENVFAGCTMDLKVKGYDKFYNPITVDSSEIKWSTTGVSGKIENGKLIAGEAAGTITLTAKKGKISTSVNIDILSSPNEITIYPKDSFIEKNENVKFEITAKNKNGYYASIKNDELTWEVVSGDGTFEDGKFYPKKEGINIISVSRGNAKSYAIIKVAGTKTEKINFINDKNYNLVTYPKEVTASIANLNNNFVQIDYDFSNTDSTRAAYLRFNNPIELRENALEVLLDVLSPNAISEYIKLKIIDANGDTKLIMAKRGFDSSDKSETLSISLKNISLPAKLTDIYVGQDTKDILSKDLINIGNLEIVYKLDTQIDDVVMPKDIKGIDATNRIVSSGDKSFKIAVFDNFKKGTTLLDNLNNAKIIDSINSNSDLLILTKSESGELSSNIKKQVIVKEPYKVTSYEKFDLITLDVTNGGIRTTDYSQWLNIQNDVKKSKNKNIIILMNGTLDNFTDSNERKLFIDVMCNLRRESSKNILVLNSGISTDYSMERGIRYLSINSSDYDTSSPIDVAKNSEYILISIDENNNLTYEIRKVF
;
A
#
# COMPACT_ATOMS: atom_id res chain seq x y z
N MET A 1 55.69 17.59 -30.85
CA MET A 1 54.92 16.34 -30.61
C MET A 1 54.31 16.23 -29.22
N LYS A 2 54.96 16.63 -28.12
CA LYS A 2 54.40 16.47 -26.72
C LYS A 2 53.17 17.33 -26.40
N LYS A 3 52.97 18.51 -27.05
CA LYS A 3 51.77 19.35 -26.81
C LYS A 3 50.50 18.85 -27.50
N LYS A 4 50.63 18.12 -28.62
CA LYS A 4 49.44 17.54 -29.31
C LYS A 4 48.91 16.27 -28.63
N ILE A 5 49.76 15.52 -27.93
CA ILE A 5 49.38 14.31 -27.18
C ILE A 5 48.62 14.67 -25.89
N ILE A 6 49.01 15.80 -25.22
CA ILE A 6 48.33 16.27 -24.01
C ILE A 6 46.93 16.79 -24.33
N ILE A 7 46.71 17.44 -25.45
CA ILE A 7 45.39 17.92 -25.88
C ILE A 7 44.47 16.74 -26.27
N SER A 8 45.00 15.69 -26.91
CA SER A 8 44.23 14.48 -27.22
C SER A 8 43.84 13.68 -25.98
N ILE A 9 44.70 13.63 -24.97
CA ILE A 9 44.38 12.94 -23.70
C ILE A 9 43.34 13.74 -22.89
N ILE A 10 43.40 15.06 -22.89
CA ILE A 10 42.40 15.92 -22.23
C ILE A 10 41.07 15.88 -22.99
N THR A 11 41.06 15.78 -24.32
CA THR A 11 39.81 15.66 -25.09
C THR A 11 39.17 14.27 -24.94
N VAL A 12 39.96 13.20 -24.81
CA VAL A 12 39.43 11.86 -24.50
C VAL A 12 38.95 11.76 -23.06
N PHE A 13 39.57 12.45 -22.09
CA PHE A 13 39.11 12.49 -20.69
C PHE A 13 37.86 13.38 -20.52
N LEU A 14 37.65 14.40 -21.37
CA LEU A 14 36.44 15.23 -21.37
C LEU A 14 35.26 14.58 -22.11
N ILE A 15 35.51 13.60 -22.98
CA ILE A 15 34.44 12.84 -23.64
C ILE A 15 33.93 11.72 -22.76
N CYS A 16 34.72 11.23 -21.79
CA CYS A 16 34.28 10.26 -20.79
C CYS A 16 33.49 10.85 -19.59
N LEU A 17 33.35 12.18 -19.50
CA LEU A 17 32.66 12.86 -18.40
C LEU A 17 31.23 13.35 -18.72
N ASN A 18 30.69 12.99 -19.87
CA ASN A 18 29.29 13.28 -20.24
C ASN A 18 28.47 12.01 -20.48
N VAL A 19 28.62 11.01 -19.65
CA VAL A 19 27.56 10.03 -19.48
C VAL A 19 26.63 10.65 -18.45
N ASN A 20 25.59 11.34 -18.90
CA ASN A 20 24.44 11.62 -18.06
C ASN A 20 23.84 10.26 -17.68
N THR A 21 24.25 9.70 -16.57
CA THR A 21 23.58 8.56 -15.99
C THR A 21 22.24 9.07 -15.47
N PHE A 22 21.17 8.78 -16.20
CA PHE A 22 19.79 8.99 -15.76
C PHE A 22 19.35 7.95 -14.73
N ALA A 23 20.23 7.02 -14.36
CA ALA A 23 19.95 5.99 -13.38
C ALA A 23 19.57 6.58 -12.02
N LEU A 24 18.52 6.04 -11.43
CA LEU A 24 18.14 6.37 -10.05
C LEU A 24 19.31 6.03 -9.11
N THR A 25 19.72 7.00 -8.29
CA THR A 25 20.72 6.73 -7.26
C THR A 25 20.10 5.89 -6.15
N THR A 26 20.52 4.63 -6.04
CA THR A 26 20.10 3.74 -4.96
C THR A 26 20.84 4.09 -3.68
N LEU A 27 20.09 4.47 -2.66
CA LEU A 27 20.61 4.81 -1.32
C LEU A 27 20.63 3.58 -0.41
N TYR A 28 19.64 2.71 -0.57
CA TYR A 28 19.52 1.45 0.14
C TYR A 28 18.65 0.47 -0.66
N GLU A 29 19.01 -0.80 -0.67
CA GLU A 29 18.19 -1.87 -1.23
C GLU A 29 18.16 -3.08 -0.27
N LYS A 30 16.96 -3.58 -0.04
CA LYS A 30 16.73 -4.85 0.64
C LYS A 30 16.03 -5.79 -0.30
N THR A 31 16.64 -6.95 -0.55
CA THR A 31 16.06 -8.00 -1.39
C THR A 31 15.57 -9.15 -0.52
N ASN A 32 14.30 -9.50 -0.69
CA ASN A 32 13.73 -10.72 -0.14
C ASN A 32 13.55 -11.74 -1.28
N THR A 33 13.85 -13.00 -1.03
CA THR A 33 13.75 -14.07 -2.03
C THR A 33 12.93 -15.21 -1.47
N GLU A 34 11.91 -15.61 -2.20
CA GLU A 34 11.03 -16.74 -1.86
C GLU A 34 10.89 -17.67 -3.05
N ARG A 35 10.98 -18.96 -2.81
CA ARG A 35 10.74 -19.97 -3.85
C ARG A 35 9.26 -20.29 -3.93
N ILE A 36 8.71 -20.24 -5.15
CA ILE A 36 7.30 -20.54 -5.43
C ILE A 36 7.15 -21.99 -5.92
N SER A 37 8.02 -22.43 -6.85
CA SER A 37 8.05 -23.81 -7.35
C SER A 37 9.47 -24.20 -7.77
N SER A 38 9.66 -25.39 -8.36
CA SER A 38 10.98 -25.87 -8.81
C SER A 38 11.66 -24.89 -9.78
N GLY A 39 10.88 -24.30 -10.70
CA GLY A 39 11.38 -23.37 -11.71
C GLY A 39 11.07 -21.90 -11.42
N VAL A 40 10.47 -21.53 -10.28
CA VAL A 40 9.97 -20.17 -10.04
C VAL A 40 10.45 -19.60 -8.71
N VAL A 41 11.05 -18.43 -8.77
CA VAL A 41 11.52 -17.67 -7.61
C VAL A 41 10.91 -16.28 -7.64
N LEU A 42 10.34 -15.85 -6.53
CA LEU A 42 9.89 -14.49 -6.31
C LEU A 42 11.00 -13.70 -5.60
N LYS A 43 11.38 -12.56 -6.16
CA LYS A 43 12.24 -11.56 -5.52
C LYS A 43 11.46 -10.28 -5.32
N ASN A 44 11.54 -9.74 -4.12
CA ASN A 44 11.03 -8.42 -3.79
C ASN A 44 12.20 -7.50 -3.47
N TYR A 45 12.31 -6.40 -4.21
CA TYR A 45 13.29 -5.33 -4.00
C TYR A 45 12.56 -4.15 -3.36
N ASN A 46 12.91 -3.88 -2.10
CA ASN A 46 12.48 -2.67 -1.39
C ASN A 46 13.65 -1.69 -1.39
N THR A 47 13.56 -0.66 -2.22
CA THR A 47 14.68 0.24 -2.54
C THR A 47 14.34 1.66 -2.13
N LEU A 48 15.24 2.33 -1.42
CA LEU A 48 15.22 3.78 -1.23
C LEU A 48 16.15 4.42 -2.26
N SER A 49 15.60 5.25 -3.13
CA SER A 49 16.34 6.08 -4.08
C SER A 49 16.37 7.54 -3.63
N GLU A 50 17.16 8.38 -4.32
CA GLU A 50 17.15 9.83 -4.08
C GLU A 50 15.78 10.47 -4.32
N LYS A 51 14.92 9.86 -5.15
CA LYS A 51 13.55 10.33 -5.43
C LYS A 51 12.52 9.82 -4.42
N GLY A 52 12.75 8.66 -3.81
CA GLY A 52 11.83 8.03 -2.87
C GLY A 52 11.88 6.52 -2.89
N TRP A 53 10.90 5.90 -2.28
CA TRP A 53 10.78 4.45 -2.17
C TRP A 53 10.31 3.79 -3.45
N LEU A 54 10.80 2.58 -3.68
CA LEU A 54 10.38 1.68 -4.73
C LEU A 54 10.12 0.29 -4.12
N ASP A 55 9.02 -0.31 -4.50
CA ASP A 55 8.65 -1.70 -4.18
C ASP A 55 8.48 -2.43 -5.51
N ILE A 56 9.44 -3.32 -5.80
CA ILE A 56 9.54 -4.00 -7.09
C ILE A 56 9.49 -5.50 -6.85
N ASN A 57 8.57 -6.17 -7.54
CA ASN A 57 8.41 -7.60 -7.46
C ASN A 57 8.79 -8.25 -8.78
N VAL A 58 9.60 -9.28 -8.73
CA VAL A 58 10.12 -10.00 -9.89
C VAL A 58 9.92 -11.50 -9.70
N LEU A 59 9.16 -12.13 -10.57
CA LEU A 59 9.12 -13.58 -10.69
C LEU A 59 10.18 -14.00 -11.72
N GLU A 60 11.19 -14.72 -11.28
CA GLU A 60 12.19 -15.36 -12.15
C GLU A 60 11.73 -16.77 -12.47
N VAL A 61 11.54 -17.06 -13.75
CA VAL A 61 10.97 -18.31 -14.25
C VAL A 61 12.00 -19.01 -15.13
N ASN A 62 12.44 -20.19 -14.73
CA ASN A 62 13.33 -21.02 -15.54
C ASN A 62 12.52 -21.76 -16.61
N LEU A 63 12.66 -21.36 -17.87
CA LEU A 63 11.96 -21.96 -19.01
C LEU A 63 12.42 -23.39 -19.32
N ASN A 64 13.56 -23.83 -18.80
CA ASN A 64 14.05 -25.21 -18.93
C ASN A 64 13.55 -26.14 -17.80
N ASP A 65 12.80 -25.62 -16.81
CA ASP A 65 12.22 -26.48 -15.79
C ASP A 65 11.03 -27.26 -16.38
N LYS A 66 11.12 -28.56 -16.41
CA LYS A 66 10.13 -29.42 -17.04
C LYS A 66 8.74 -29.43 -16.36
N TYR A 67 8.62 -28.84 -15.19
CA TYR A 67 7.37 -28.77 -14.45
C TYR A 67 6.77 -27.38 -14.48
N THR A 68 7.46 -26.42 -15.08
CA THR A 68 7.00 -25.04 -15.19
C THR A 68 6.49 -24.80 -16.62
N SER A 69 5.28 -24.27 -16.75
CA SER A 69 4.74 -23.81 -18.02
C SER A 69 4.13 -22.41 -17.88
N ILE A 70 4.05 -21.73 -19.02
CA ILE A 70 3.55 -20.37 -19.13
C ILE A 70 2.32 -20.39 -20.01
N GLY A 71 1.31 -19.58 -19.68
CA GLY A 71 0.10 -19.48 -20.51
C GLY A 71 -0.60 -18.13 -20.34
N ILE A 72 -1.41 -17.77 -21.33
CA ILE A 72 -2.31 -16.63 -21.24
C ILE A 72 -3.50 -17.00 -20.36
N LEU A 73 -3.90 -16.07 -19.52
CA LEU A 73 -5.11 -16.14 -18.73
C LEU A 73 -6.12 -15.14 -19.29
N ASN A 74 -7.30 -15.60 -19.64
CA ASN A 74 -8.40 -14.78 -20.08
C ASN A 74 -9.59 -14.93 -19.13
N SER A 75 -10.56 -14.05 -19.23
CA SER A 75 -11.82 -14.21 -18.53
C SER A 75 -12.52 -15.50 -18.96
N SER A 76 -13.10 -16.23 -18.03
CA SER A 76 -13.91 -17.43 -18.31
C SER A 76 -15.20 -17.14 -19.11
N ASN A 77 -15.57 -15.88 -19.22
CA ASN A 77 -16.79 -15.44 -19.92
C ASN A 77 -16.52 -14.90 -21.34
N GLY A 78 -15.32 -15.09 -21.87
CA GLY A 78 -14.88 -14.66 -23.20
C GLY A 78 -13.88 -13.50 -23.15
N LEU A 79 -13.18 -13.30 -24.28
CA LEU A 79 -12.13 -12.28 -24.43
C LEU A 79 -12.67 -10.86 -24.34
N ASN A 80 -13.97 -10.66 -24.53
CA ASN A 80 -14.63 -9.35 -24.44
C ASN A 80 -15.01 -8.95 -23.01
N THR A 81 -14.69 -9.75 -22.01
CA THR A 81 -15.04 -9.47 -20.62
C THR A 81 -13.81 -9.19 -19.75
N PHE A 82 -14.03 -8.45 -18.69
CA PHE A 82 -12.97 -8.04 -17.76
C PHE A 82 -13.04 -8.88 -16.48
N GLN A 83 -11.87 -9.34 -16.02
CA GLN A 83 -11.73 -10.09 -14.78
C GLN A 83 -10.47 -9.65 -14.03
N THR A 84 -10.42 -9.82 -12.70
CA THR A 84 -9.19 -9.53 -11.95
C THR A 84 -8.12 -10.59 -12.24
N VAL A 85 -6.84 -10.20 -12.18
CA VAL A 85 -5.72 -11.16 -12.34
C VAL A 85 -5.84 -12.32 -11.35
N LEU A 86 -6.26 -12.02 -10.11
CA LEU A 86 -6.44 -13.03 -9.07
C LEU A 86 -7.52 -14.07 -9.44
N ASP A 87 -8.65 -13.61 -9.98
CA ASP A 87 -9.73 -14.52 -10.36
C ASP A 87 -9.36 -15.33 -11.60
N MET A 88 -8.72 -14.70 -12.61
CA MET A 88 -8.20 -15.43 -13.79
C MET A 88 -7.20 -16.50 -13.35
N ALA A 89 -6.27 -16.15 -12.45
CA ALA A 89 -5.28 -17.09 -11.95
C ALA A 89 -5.90 -18.27 -11.19
N LYS A 90 -6.90 -18.00 -10.35
CA LYS A 90 -7.66 -19.04 -9.63
C LYS A 90 -8.43 -19.96 -10.58
N ASN A 91 -9.14 -19.38 -11.54
CA ASN A 91 -9.98 -20.11 -12.47
C ASN A 91 -9.18 -21.04 -13.40
N ASN A 92 -7.92 -20.68 -13.67
CA ASN A 92 -7.02 -21.45 -14.52
C ASN A 92 -5.97 -22.25 -13.70
N GLU A 93 -6.08 -22.31 -12.36
CA GLU A 93 -5.17 -23.05 -11.48
C GLU A 93 -3.69 -22.64 -11.62
N SER A 94 -3.41 -21.38 -11.97
CA SER A 94 -2.03 -20.91 -12.06
C SER A 94 -1.45 -20.65 -10.65
N ILE A 95 -0.15 -20.91 -10.49
CA ILE A 95 0.56 -20.70 -9.22
C ILE A 95 1.07 -19.27 -9.04
N ALA A 96 1.18 -18.51 -10.13
CA ALA A 96 1.50 -17.09 -10.11
C ALA A 96 1.02 -16.43 -11.42
N ALA A 97 0.74 -15.14 -11.39
CA ALA A 97 0.36 -14.38 -12.57
C ALA A 97 0.66 -12.89 -12.40
N ILE A 98 0.82 -12.20 -13.54
CA ILE A 98 0.78 -10.73 -13.64
C ILE A 98 -0.26 -10.29 -14.67
N ASN A 99 -0.73 -9.02 -14.57
CA ASN A 99 -1.58 -8.47 -15.63
C ASN A 99 -0.84 -8.41 -16.98
N GLY A 100 -1.61 -8.45 -18.05
CA GLY A 100 -1.11 -8.55 -19.42
C GLY A 100 -1.08 -7.24 -20.19
N ASP A 101 -1.62 -7.29 -21.39
CA ASP A 101 -1.61 -6.27 -22.42
C ASP A 101 -2.48 -5.04 -22.04
N PHE A 102 -2.26 -3.97 -22.78
CA PHE A 102 -3.19 -2.84 -22.81
C PHE A 102 -4.57 -3.28 -23.31
N PHE A 103 -5.59 -2.59 -22.87
CA PHE A 103 -6.95 -2.92 -23.25
C PHE A 103 -7.81 -1.68 -23.46
N GLY A 104 -8.89 -1.86 -24.22
CA GLY A 104 -9.90 -0.84 -24.47
C GLY A 104 -11.30 -1.42 -24.38
N GLY A 105 -12.29 -0.62 -24.79
CA GLY A 105 -13.68 -1.03 -24.85
C GLY A 105 -14.58 -0.41 -23.78
N THR A 106 -15.79 -0.95 -23.68
CA THR A 106 -16.80 -0.54 -22.69
C THR A 106 -16.88 -1.58 -21.57
N SER A 107 -17.68 -1.32 -20.54
CA SER A 107 -17.88 -2.26 -19.42
C SER A 107 -18.43 -3.63 -19.86
N THR A 108 -19.06 -3.72 -21.03
CA THR A 108 -19.70 -4.92 -21.58
C THR A 108 -18.94 -5.54 -22.77
N ASN A 109 -18.07 -4.79 -23.42
CA ASN A 109 -17.31 -5.21 -24.59
C ASN A 109 -15.87 -4.69 -24.50
N GLY A 110 -15.05 -5.39 -23.73
CA GLY A 110 -13.61 -5.15 -23.65
C GLY A 110 -12.88 -5.76 -24.86
N TYR A 111 -11.65 -5.32 -25.10
CA TYR A 111 -10.73 -5.96 -26.05
C TYR A 111 -9.29 -5.70 -25.65
N THR A 112 -8.44 -6.64 -25.95
CA THR A 112 -6.99 -6.55 -25.80
C THR A 112 -6.42 -5.78 -27.00
N VAL A 113 -5.51 -4.82 -26.76
CA VAL A 113 -4.98 -3.95 -27.83
C VAL A 113 -4.06 -4.70 -28.79
N GLY A 114 -3.17 -5.54 -28.30
CA GLY A 114 -2.16 -6.21 -29.10
C GLY A 114 -2.48 -7.66 -29.45
N LEU A 115 -1.45 -8.36 -29.93
CA LEU A 115 -1.48 -9.77 -30.26
C LEU A 115 -1.59 -10.63 -29.01
N SER A 116 -2.47 -11.60 -29.05
CA SER A 116 -2.39 -12.75 -28.14
C SER A 116 -2.65 -14.06 -28.90
N ALA A 117 -1.91 -15.12 -28.56
CA ALA A 117 -2.08 -16.44 -29.12
C ALA A 117 -1.77 -17.52 -28.06
N SER A 118 -2.39 -18.67 -28.16
CA SER A 118 -2.21 -19.78 -27.22
C SER A 118 -2.33 -21.11 -27.97
N ASN A 119 -1.39 -22.03 -27.74
CA ASN A 119 -1.40 -23.39 -28.26
C ASN A 119 -1.66 -23.47 -29.77
N GLY A 120 -1.01 -22.62 -30.56
CA GLY A 120 -1.14 -22.60 -32.01
C GLY A 120 -2.37 -21.87 -32.56
N GLU A 121 -3.16 -21.22 -31.70
CA GLU A 121 -4.37 -20.50 -32.08
C GLU A 121 -4.23 -19.00 -31.80
N LEU A 122 -4.63 -18.18 -32.78
CA LEU A 122 -4.71 -16.72 -32.62
C LEU A 122 -5.93 -16.39 -31.75
N LEU A 123 -5.70 -15.66 -30.64
CA LEU A 123 -6.78 -15.15 -29.78
C LEU A 123 -7.16 -13.73 -30.16
N THR A 124 -6.17 -12.84 -30.38
CA THR A 124 -6.40 -11.45 -30.82
C THR A 124 -5.32 -11.03 -31.82
N SER A 125 -5.72 -10.17 -32.78
CA SER A 125 -4.79 -9.62 -33.80
C SER A 125 -3.75 -8.66 -33.18
N THR A 126 -2.73 -8.32 -33.95
CA THR A 126 -1.82 -7.22 -33.61
C THR A 126 -2.56 -5.88 -33.56
N TYR A 127 -1.91 -4.87 -32.97
CA TYR A 127 -2.49 -3.53 -32.88
C TYR A 127 -2.80 -2.97 -34.26
N LYS A 128 -4.05 -2.54 -34.45
CA LYS A 128 -4.58 -1.98 -35.72
C LYS A 128 -4.25 -2.81 -36.97
N GLY A 129 -4.09 -4.13 -36.82
CA GLY A 129 -3.95 -5.03 -37.96
C GLY A 129 -2.94 -4.55 -39.02
N ASN A 130 -1.69 -4.31 -38.68
CA ASN A 130 -0.58 -3.88 -39.51
C ASN A 130 -0.53 -2.40 -39.95
N GLU A 131 -1.45 -1.55 -39.53
CA GLU A 131 -1.42 -0.13 -39.93
C GLU A 131 -0.30 0.66 -39.22
N THR A 132 0.11 0.18 -38.04
CA THR A 132 1.20 0.77 -37.25
C THR A 132 2.25 -0.31 -36.96
N LYS A 133 3.31 -0.32 -37.74
CA LYS A 133 4.43 -1.21 -37.50
C LYS A 133 5.24 -0.76 -36.30
N ASP A 134 5.77 -1.73 -35.56
CA ASP A 134 6.75 -1.51 -34.50
C ASP A 134 6.28 -0.57 -33.39
N GLU A 135 4.95 -0.48 -33.11
CA GLU A 135 4.43 0.31 -32.02
C GLU A 135 4.26 -0.52 -30.73
N PHE A 136 3.74 -1.74 -30.87
CA PHE A 136 3.47 -2.68 -29.77
C PHE A 136 4.22 -3.98 -30.00
N ALA A 137 5.18 -4.26 -29.14
CA ALA A 137 5.96 -5.50 -29.18
C ALA A 137 5.25 -6.65 -28.48
N SER A 138 5.63 -7.88 -28.81
CA SER A 138 5.07 -9.09 -28.21
C SER A 138 6.16 -9.98 -27.65
N PHE A 139 5.88 -10.59 -26.49
CA PHE A 139 6.61 -11.75 -26.00
C PHE A 139 6.00 -12.99 -26.62
N ILE A 140 6.84 -13.87 -27.13
CA ILE A 140 6.47 -15.16 -27.70
C ILE A 140 7.28 -16.28 -27.04
N LEU A 141 6.58 -17.33 -26.66
CA LEU A 141 7.16 -18.61 -26.22
C LEU A 141 6.66 -19.69 -27.19
N GLN A 142 7.58 -20.43 -27.78
CA GLN A 142 7.29 -21.55 -28.68
C GLN A 142 7.21 -22.87 -27.90
N ASP A 143 6.69 -23.89 -28.54
CA ASP A 143 6.52 -25.25 -27.99
C ASP A 143 7.83 -25.94 -27.65
N ASP A 144 8.94 -25.55 -28.27
CA ASP A 144 10.31 -25.97 -27.99
C ASP A 144 11.01 -25.20 -26.86
N ASN A 145 10.29 -24.34 -26.14
CA ASN A 145 10.77 -23.39 -25.13
C ASN A 145 11.67 -22.27 -25.69
N THR A 146 11.70 -22.05 -27.00
CA THR A 146 12.34 -20.85 -27.58
C THR A 146 11.50 -19.62 -27.22
N ALA A 147 12.09 -18.66 -26.51
CA ALA A 147 11.42 -17.43 -26.12
C ALA A 147 12.12 -16.23 -26.74
N PHE A 148 11.34 -15.24 -27.19
CA PHE A 148 11.86 -14.00 -27.73
C PHE A 148 10.84 -12.86 -27.64
N ILE A 149 11.30 -11.63 -27.86
CA ILE A 149 10.52 -10.42 -27.84
C ILE A 149 10.83 -9.64 -29.12
N ASP A 150 9.78 -9.35 -29.91
CA ASP A 150 9.92 -8.52 -31.12
C ASP A 150 8.57 -7.92 -31.53
N TYR A 151 8.57 -7.15 -32.63
CA TYR A 151 7.38 -6.60 -33.24
C TYR A 151 6.82 -7.55 -34.30
N PHE A 152 5.52 -7.81 -34.26
CA PHE A 152 4.85 -8.72 -35.17
C PHE A 152 3.72 -8.03 -35.90
N ASN A 153 3.52 -8.45 -37.15
CA ASN A 153 2.38 -8.03 -37.96
C ASN A 153 1.51 -9.23 -38.27
N ASN A 154 0.24 -9.00 -38.55
CA ASN A 154 -0.64 -10.05 -39.06
C ASN A 154 -1.27 -9.64 -40.36
N THR A 155 -1.50 -10.64 -41.22
CA THR A 155 -2.37 -10.54 -42.41
C THR A 155 -3.41 -11.60 -42.29
N ILE A 156 -4.67 -11.21 -42.25
CA ILE A 156 -5.81 -12.11 -42.13
C ILE A 156 -6.67 -11.92 -43.37
N THR A 157 -6.87 -13.01 -44.14
CA THR A 157 -7.63 -12.97 -45.37
C THR A 157 -8.68 -14.07 -45.39
N LEU A 158 -9.87 -13.73 -45.83
CA LEU A 158 -10.94 -14.68 -46.14
C LEU A 158 -11.09 -14.79 -47.66
N LYS A 159 -10.80 -15.97 -48.21
CA LYS A 159 -10.86 -16.23 -49.62
C LYS A 159 -12.15 -16.94 -50.00
N SER A 160 -12.88 -16.44 -50.99
CA SER A 160 -14.02 -17.11 -51.60
C SER A 160 -13.53 -18.15 -52.59
N LYS A 161 -13.93 -19.39 -52.45
CA LYS A 161 -13.61 -20.47 -53.45
C LYS A 161 -14.44 -20.39 -54.71
N ASP A 162 -15.57 -19.65 -54.71
CA ASP A 162 -16.45 -19.53 -55.88
C ASP A 162 -15.99 -18.40 -56.80
N THR A 163 -15.62 -17.23 -56.27
CA THR A 163 -15.17 -16.07 -57.04
C THR A 163 -13.63 -15.93 -57.09
N ASN A 164 -12.92 -16.65 -56.23
CA ASN A 164 -11.46 -16.56 -56.01
C ASN A 164 -11.00 -15.19 -55.44
N GLU A 165 -11.95 -14.34 -55.04
CA GLU A 165 -11.67 -13.06 -54.43
C GLU A 165 -11.31 -13.21 -52.93
N SER A 166 -10.47 -12.31 -52.47
CA SER A 166 -9.99 -12.28 -51.07
C SER A 166 -10.45 -11.04 -50.34
N PHE A 167 -10.98 -11.23 -49.14
CA PHE A 167 -11.41 -10.18 -48.21
C PHE A 167 -10.40 -10.03 -47.07
N ILE A 168 -9.94 -8.82 -46.80
CA ILE A 168 -8.99 -8.54 -45.73
C ILE A 168 -9.75 -8.24 -44.45
N VAL A 169 -9.44 -8.99 -43.38
CA VAL A 169 -9.86 -8.74 -41.99
C VAL A 169 -8.77 -7.96 -41.29
N LYS A 170 -9.13 -6.88 -40.62
CA LYS A 170 -8.16 -6.04 -39.91
C LYS A 170 -8.11 -6.32 -38.41
N GLU A 171 -9.22 -6.69 -37.81
CA GLU A 171 -9.34 -6.97 -36.40
C GLU A 171 -9.80 -8.42 -36.18
N PHE A 172 -9.17 -9.12 -35.25
CA PHE A 172 -9.52 -10.47 -34.84
C PHE A 172 -9.82 -10.48 -33.34
N ASN A 173 -11.08 -10.83 -33.00
CA ASN A 173 -11.62 -10.79 -31.66
C ASN A 173 -11.41 -9.43 -30.96
N LYS A 174 -11.70 -8.36 -31.69
CA LYS A 174 -11.68 -6.98 -31.21
C LYS A 174 -12.83 -6.19 -31.82
N THR A 175 -13.37 -5.25 -31.04
CA THR A 175 -14.25 -4.24 -31.63
C THR A 175 -13.44 -3.21 -32.42
N SER A 176 -14.00 -2.69 -33.48
CA SER A 176 -13.37 -1.67 -34.32
C SER A 176 -13.96 -0.29 -34.05
N ASP A 177 -13.15 0.75 -34.15
CA ASP A 177 -13.57 2.14 -34.16
C ASP A 177 -14.16 2.54 -35.52
N ASN A 178 -13.88 1.79 -36.59
CA ASN A 178 -14.37 2.00 -37.94
C ASN A 178 -14.47 0.69 -38.71
N TYR A 179 -15.64 0.08 -38.71
CA TYR A 179 -15.90 -1.21 -39.35
C TYR A 179 -15.86 -1.17 -40.89
N ASP A 180 -15.88 0.01 -41.54
CA ASP A 180 -15.71 0.12 -43.00
C ASP A 180 -14.25 -0.08 -43.39
N THR A 181 -13.31 0.60 -42.68
CA THR A 181 -11.89 0.50 -43.00
C THR A 181 -11.18 -0.65 -42.26
N ARG A 182 -11.77 -1.10 -41.16
CA ARG A 182 -11.22 -2.14 -40.27
C ARG A 182 -12.27 -3.19 -39.90
N PRO A 183 -12.62 -4.08 -40.85
CA PRO A 183 -13.52 -5.19 -40.60
C PRO A 183 -13.00 -6.07 -39.44
N SER A 184 -13.93 -6.52 -38.59
CA SER A 184 -13.63 -7.39 -37.44
C SER A 184 -14.17 -8.79 -37.64
N LEU A 185 -13.36 -9.81 -37.29
CA LEU A 185 -13.76 -11.20 -37.24
C LEU A 185 -13.89 -11.62 -35.76
N PHE A 186 -14.98 -12.25 -35.43
CA PHE A 186 -15.29 -12.76 -34.09
C PHE A 186 -15.40 -14.29 -34.13
N THR A 187 -14.62 -14.96 -33.29
CA THR A 187 -14.71 -16.39 -33.01
C THR A 187 -15.46 -16.64 -31.70
N LYS A 188 -15.68 -17.89 -31.34
CA LYS A 188 -16.36 -18.27 -30.11
C LYS A 188 -15.64 -17.76 -28.85
N GLU A 189 -14.31 -17.63 -28.89
CA GLU A 189 -13.47 -17.14 -27.82
C GLU A 189 -13.75 -15.66 -27.50
N TRP A 190 -14.21 -14.87 -28.50
CA TRP A 190 -14.60 -13.48 -28.28
C TRP A 190 -15.65 -13.36 -27.18
N GLY A 191 -16.74 -14.11 -27.33
CA GLY A 191 -17.87 -14.08 -26.43
C GLY A 191 -19.09 -14.78 -27.06
N SER A 192 -20.19 -14.81 -26.36
CA SER A 192 -21.36 -15.56 -26.80
C SER A 192 -22.02 -15.02 -28.09
N LYS A 193 -21.92 -13.72 -28.37
CA LYS A 193 -22.57 -13.07 -29.50
C LYS A 193 -21.64 -12.14 -30.25
N SER A 194 -21.87 -12.00 -31.57
CA SER A 194 -21.28 -10.94 -32.39
C SER A 194 -21.76 -9.55 -31.94
N VAL A 195 -21.09 -8.51 -32.43
CA VAL A 195 -21.44 -7.12 -32.06
C VAL A 195 -22.82 -6.71 -32.59
N GLY A 196 -23.18 -7.11 -33.82
CA GLY A 196 -24.45 -6.74 -34.46
C GLY A 196 -24.55 -5.25 -34.81
N SER A 197 -25.73 -4.84 -35.24
CA SER A 197 -26.06 -3.44 -35.56
C SER A 197 -26.66 -2.72 -34.34
N PHE A 198 -26.41 -1.39 -34.28
CA PHE A 198 -27.02 -0.46 -33.34
C PHE A 198 -27.78 0.64 -34.11
N ASP A 199 -28.59 1.44 -33.45
CA ASP A 199 -29.37 2.52 -34.07
C ASP A 199 -28.50 3.49 -34.89
N TYR A 200 -27.28 3.71 -34.51
CA TYR A 200 -26.32 4.60 -35.17
C TYR A 200 -25.26 3.88 -36.02
N LEU A 201 -25.26 2.54 -36.06
CA LEU A 201 -24.25 1.74 -36.76
C LEU A 201 -24.90 0.54 -37.44
N GLN A 202 -25.09 0.65 -38.75
CA GLN A 202 -25.71 -0.37 -39.58
C GLN A 202 -24.65 -1.32 -40.13
N MET A 203 -24.61 -2.55 -39.64
CA MET A 203 -23.60 -3.55 -40.00
C MET A 203 -24.12 -4.61 -40.98
N THR A 204 -23.19 -5.10 -41.79
CA THR A 204 -23.34 -6.37 -42.51
C THR A 204 -22.44 -7.40 -41.79
N GLU A 205 -23.04 -8.56 -41.46
CA GLU A 205 -22.34 -9.67 -40.84
C GLU A 205 -22.33 -10.86 -41.78
N LEU A 206 -21.15 -11.40 -42.08
CA LEU A 206 -20.94 -12.64 -42.81
C LEU A 206 -20.75 -13.77 -41.80
N VAL A 207 -21.71 -14.68 -41.73
CA VAL A 207 -21.65 -15.84 -40.81
C VAL A 207 -21.13 -17.05 -41.56
N VAL A 208 -20.03 -17.59 -41.04
CA VAL A 208 -19.35 -18.76 -41.59
C VAL A 208 -19.34 -19.90 -40.57
N GLU A 209 -19.73 -21.09 -41.00
CA GLU A 209 -19.66 -22.30 -40.22
C GLU A 209 -19.10 -23.43 -41.06
N ASN A 210 -18.18 -24.24 -40.51
CA ASN A 210 -17.53 -25.36 -41.22
C ASN A 210 -16.95 -24.93 -42.58
N ASN A 211 -16.26 -23.75 -42.61
CA ASN A 211 -15.67 -23.15 -43.81
C ASN A 211 -16.69 -22.88 -44.93
N LYS A 212 -17.94 -22.64 -44.59
CA LYS A 212 -19.03 -22.32 -45.55
C LYS A 212 -19.86 -21.14 -45.02
N VAL A 213 -20.21 -20.23 -45.91
CA VAL A 213 -21.13 -19.13 -45.59
C VAL A 213 -22.53 -19.69 -45.36
N ILE A 214 -23.07 -19.46 -44.17
CA ILE A 214 -24.42 -19.94 -43.81
C ILE A 214 -25.45 -18.84 -43.80
N GLU A 215 -25.04 -17.57 -43.54
CA GLU A 215 -25.91 -16.39 -43.56
C GLU A 215 -25.12 -15.13 -43.88
N ILE A 216 -25.76 -14.17 -44.58
CA ILE A 216 -25.30 -12.79 -44.70
C ILE A 216 -26.41 -11.92 -44.13
N ARG A 217 -26.12 -11.24 -43.03
CA ARG A 217 -27.09 -10.49 -42.25
C ARG A 217 -26.84 -8.99 -42.42
N GLN A 218 -27.91 -8.21 -42.48
CA GLN A 218 -27.81 -6.75 -42.55
C GLN A 218 -28.73 -6.12 -41.53
N ASN A 219 -28.20 -5.11 -40.83
CA ASN A 219 -28.96 -4.29 -39.91
C ASN A 219 -29.69 -5.09 -38.82
N LYS A 220 -29.11 -6.18 -38.35
CA LYS A 220 -29.69 -7.05 -37.33
C LYS A 220 -28.84 -7.02 -36.04
N GLU A 221 -29.46 -7.31 -34.92
CA GLU A 221 -28.77 -7.51 -33.63
C GLU A 221 -27.74 -8.64 -33.69
N GLY A 222 -26.77 -8.64 -32.79
CA GLY A 222 -25.77 -9.67 -32.71
C GLY A 222 -26.34 -11.05 -32.43
N ILE A 223 -25.74 -12.09 -33.03
CA ILE A 223 -26.14 -13.49 -32.84
C ILE A 223 -24.99 -14.30 -32.23
N GLU A 224 -25.34 -15.52 -31.78
CA GLU A 224 -24.34 -16.47 -31.32
C GLU A 224 -23.30 -16.76 -32.39
N VAL A 225 -22.03 -16.75 -32.01
CA VAL A 225 -20.93 -17.11 -32.90
C VAL A 225 -20.94 -18.63 -33.07
N PRO A 226 -20.92 -19.17 -34.34
CA PRO A 226 -20.90 -20.62 -34.57
C PRO A 226 -19.71 -21.31 -33.87
N GLU A 227 -19.92 -22.48 -33.30
CA GLU A 227 -18.90 -23.27 -32.57
C GLU A 227 -17.69 -23.59 -33.45
N ASN A 228 -17.94 -24.02 -34.70
CA ASN A 228 -16.90 -24.34 -35.69
C ASN A 228 -16.90 -23.27 -36.81
N GLY A 229 -16.83 -21.99 -36.41
CA GLY A 229 -16.92 -20.90 -37.38
C GLY A 229 -16.59 -19.55 -36.81
N PHE A 230 -17.01 -18.51 -37.49
CA PHE A 230 -16.74 -17.12 -37.13
C PHE A 230 -17.78 -16.20 -37.79
N ILE A 231 -17.82 -14.96 -37.31
CA ILE A 231 -18.63 -13.89 -37.89
C ILE A 231 -17.74 -12.72 -38.27
N ILE A 232 -17.81 -12.25 -39.50
CA ILE A 232 -17.16 -11.01 -39.94
C ILE A 232 -18.18 -9.90 -39.94
N SER A 233 -17.91 -8.85 -39.15
CA SER A 233 -18.72 -7.64 -39.05
C SER A 233 -18.04 -6.48 -39.76
N THR A 234 -18.77 -5.80 -40.66
CA THR A 234 -18.26 -4.67 -41.46
C THR A 234 -19.37 -3.72 -41.89
N THR A 235 -18.98 -2.56 -42.42
CA THR A 235 -19.88 -1.53 -42.95
C THR A 235 -19.41 -1.01 -44.30
N GLY A 236 -20.09 -0.09 -44.91
CA GLY A 236 -19.67 0.70 -46.09
C GLY A 236 -19.21 -0.14 -47.29
N ASN A 237 -18.09 0.21 -47.89
CA ASN A 237 -17.55 -0.45 -49.10
C ASN A 237 -17.18 -1.91 -48.85
N ASN A 238 -16.70 -2.27 -47.69
CA ASN A 238 -16.40 -3.65 -47.34
C ASN A 238 -17.68 -4.51 -47.16
N ALA A 239 -18.79 -3.93 -46.72
CA ALA A 239 -20.09 -4.58 -46.71
C ALA A 239 -20.57 -4.89 -48.13
N GLU A 240 -20.43 -3.94 -49.11
CA GLU A 240 -20.74 -4.16 -50.50
C GLU A 240 -19.86 -5.23 -51.13
N PHE A 241 -18.56 -5.23 -50.82
CA PHE A 241 -17.64 -6.30 -51.26
C PHE A 241 -18.11 -7.70 -50.82
N ILE A 242 -18.49 -7.85 -49.53
CA ILE A 242 -19.03 -9.10 -48.99
C ILE A 242 -20.28 -9.55 -49.78
N LYS A 243 -21.25 -8.66 -50.00
CA LYS A 243 -22.51 -8.98 -50.70
C LYS A 243 -22.26 -9.40 -52.15
N ASN A 244 -21.29 -8.83 -52.81
CA ASN A 244 -20.98 -9.11 -54.20
C ASN A 244 -20.21 -10.43 -54.42
N ASN A 245 -19.30 -10.78 -53.49
CA ASN A 245 -18.34 -11.87 -53.66
C ASN A 245 -18.64 -13.11 -52.81
N PHE A 246 -19.56 -13.04 -51.85
CA PHE A 246 -19.96 -14.14 -51.00
C PHE A 246 -21.47 -14.36 -51.07
N LYS A 247 -21.87 -15.62 -51.12
CA LYS A 247 -23.30 -16.03 -51.08
C LYS A 247 -23.48 -17.14 -50.06
N VAL A 248 -24.70 -17.33 -49.57
CA VAL A 248 -25.02 -18.50 -48.76
C VAL A 248 -24.64 -19.77 -49.53
N GLY A 249 -23.85 -20.61 -48.95
CA GLY A 249 -23.31 -21.81 -49.57
C GLY A 249 -21.88 -21.68 -50.08
N THR A 250 -21.34 -20.46 -50.28
CA THR A 250 -19.94 -20.25 -50.72
C THR A 250 -18.98 -20.91 -49.74
N LYS A 251 -18.06 -21.75 -50.29
CA LYS A 251 -16.91 -22.27 -49.50
C LYS A 251 -15.85 -21.23 -49.38
N VAL A 252 -15.32 -21.08 -48.17
CA VAL A 252 -14.30 -20.09 -47.85
C VAL A 252 -13.05 -20.71 -47.22
N GLU A 253 -11.94 -20.00 -47.30
CA GLU A 253 -10.68 -20.35 -46.69
C GLU A 253 -10.17 -19.12 -45.90
N LEU A 254 -10.00 -19.28 -44.57
CA LEU A 254 -9.42 -18.28 -43.71
C LEU A 254 -7.92 -18.55 -43.64
N ASN A 255 -7.12 -17.55 -43.99
CA ASN A 255 -5.65 -17.60 -43.91
C ASN A 255 -5.16 -16.53 -42.89
N ILE A 256 -4.32 -16.93 -41.94
CA ILE A 256 -3.73 -16.08 -40.88
C ILE A 256 -2.22 -16.20 -41.01
N GLU A 257 -1.55 -15.07 -41.29
CA GLU A 257 -0.11 -14.97 -41.39
C GLU A 257 0.39 -13.98 -40.32
N LEU A 258 1.35 -14.40 -39.47
CA LEU A 258 1.93 -13.60 -38.39
C LEU A 258 3.41 -13.24 -38.64
N GLY A 259 4.03 -13.71 -39.73
CA GLY A 259 5.47 -13.64 -39.93
C GLY A 259 6.27 -14.67 -39.09
N ILE A 260 5.57 -15.51 -38.35
CA ILE A 260 6.05 -16.66 -37.58
C ILE A 260 4.99 -17.78 -37.70
N GLU A 261 5.42 -19.02 -37.63
CA GLU A 261 4.53 -20.18 -37.66
C GLU A 261 3.63 -20.20 -36.41
N LEU A 262 2.32 -19.93 -36.63
CA LEU A 262 1.33 -19.83 -35.53
C LEU A 262 1.26 -21.12 -34.73
N GLU A 263 1.33 -22.26 -35.42
CA GLU A 263 1.24 -23.61 -34.85
C GLU A 263 2.34 -23.89 -33.81
N LYS A 264 3.49 -23.20 -33.89
CA LYS A 264 4.60 -23.33 -32.95
C LYS A 264 4.45 -22.45 -31.72
N ILE A 265 3.51 -21.53 -31.71
CA ILE A 265 3.31 -20.60 -30.59
C ILE A 265 2.60 -21.32 -29.45
N GLN A 266 3.28 -21.55 -28.35
CA GLN A 266 2.67 -21.99 -27.10
C GLN A 266 1.93 -20.84 -26.43
N THR A 267 2.57 -19.66 -26.36
CA THR A 267 2.04 -18.47 -25.69
C THR A 267 2.59 -17.21 -26.35
N ALA A 268 1.70 -16.28 -26.71
CA ALA A 268 2.08 -14.96 -27.17
C ALA A 268 1.23 -13.89 -26.46
N ILE A 269 1.86 -12.83 -25.98
CA ILE A 269 1.20 -11.68 -25.39
C ILE A 269 1.90 -10.40 -25.78
N SER A 270 1.14 -9.42 -26.21
CA SER A 270 1.67 -8.10 -26.52
C SER A 270 1.77 -7.21 -25.29
N GLY A 271 2.51 -6.16 -25.46
CA GLY A 271 2.63 -5.03 -24.55
C GLY A 271 2.82 -3.75 -25.35
N GLY A 272 3.55 -2.80 -24.81
CA GLY A 272 3.91 -1.53 -25.48
C GLY A 272 5.31 -1.59 -26.10
N ALA A 273 6.12 -0.59 -25.78
CA ALA A 273 7.48 -0.48 -26.31
C ALA A 273 8.42 -1.55 -25.75
N ILE A 274 9.41 -1.93 -26.54
CA ILE A 274 10.59 -2.64 -26.04
C ILE A 274 11.35 -1.68 -25.11
N LEU A 275 11.51 -2.09 -23.86
CA LEU A 275 12.21 -1.32 -22.82
C LEU A 275 13.72 -1.56 -22.83
N VAL A 276 14.11 -2.81 -23.06
CA VAL A 276 15.51 -3.24 -23.17
C VAL A 276 15.65 -4.05 -24.42
N LYS A 277 16.66 -3.75 -25.23
CA LYS A 277 17.05 -4.53 -26.40
C LYS A 277 18.55 -4.75 -26.37
N ASP A 278 18.96 -6.00 -26.41
CA ASP A 278 20.36 -6.43 -26.41
C ASP A 278 21.18 -5.88 -25.21
N GLY A 279 20.50 -5.69 -24.05
CA GLY A 279 21.10 -5.17 -22.82
C GLY A 279 21.25 -3.64 -22.80
N GLU A 280 20.63 -2.93 -23.72
CA GLU A 280 20.65 -1.48 -23.81
C GLU A 280 19.25 -0.88 -23.83
N THR A 281 19.10 0.38 -23.42
CA THR A 281 17.83 1.13 -23.52
C THR A 281 17.64 1.62 -24.95
N PRO A 282 16.66 1.09 -25.72
CA PRO A 282 16.40 1.55 -27.07
C PRO A 282 15.61 2.87 -27.08
N LYS A 283 15.47 3.49 -28.25
CA LYS A 283 14.46 4.52 -28.44
C LYS A 283 13.07 3.84 -28.36
N PHE A 284 12.25 4.24 -27.41
CA PHE A 284 10.91 3.67 -27.25
C PHE A 284 9.99 4.00 -28.42
N SER A 285 9.30 2.99 -28.92
CA SER A 285 8.30 3.16 -29.98
C SER A 285 7.04 3.87 -29.48
N SER A 286 6.70 3.68 -28.21
CA SER A 286 5.62 4.35 -27.49
C SER A 286 6.14 4.82 -26.13
N ASN A 287 5.93 6.10 -25.83
CA ASN A 287 6.41 6.69 -24.58
C ASN A 287 5.26 7.04 -23.66
N ILE A 288 5.12 6.30 -22.58
CA ILE A 288 4.18 6.59 -21.49
C ILE A 288 4.92 7.47 -20.47
N SER A 289 4.73 8.79 -20.58
CA SER A 289 5.39 9.76 -19.72
C SER A 289 5.00 9.65 -18.25
N GLY A 290 5.90 10.08 -17.37
CA GLY A 290 5.67 10.20 -15.93
C GLY A 290 6.01 8.94 -15.13
N THR A 291 6.05 9.14 -13.81
CA THR A 291 6.37 8.12 -12.81
C THR A 291 5.08 7.39 -12.42
N HIS A 292 5.00 6.11 -12.74
CA HIS A 292 3.79 5.29 -12.58
C HIS A 292 4.11 3.88 -12.05
N PRO A 293 3.10 3.16 -11.50
CA PRO A 293 3.19 1.71 -11.41
C PRO A 293 3.47 1.12 -12.78
N ARG A 294 4.31 0.09 -12.87
CA ARG A 294 4.72 -0.53 -14.12
C ARG A 294 4.60 -2.04 -14.07
N THR A 295 4.33 -2.62 -15.22
CA THR A 295 4.39 -4.07 -15.45
C THR A 295 5.26 -4.34 -16.65
N ALA A 296 6.11 -5.36 -16.60
CA ALA A 296 7.00 -5.71 -17.69
C ALA A 296 7.23 -7.23 -17.78
N ILE A 297 7.60 -7.67 -18.97
CA ILE A 297 8.14 -9.01 -19.24
C ILE A 297 9.55 -8.84 -19.77
N GLY A 298 10.49 -9.68 -19.30
CA GLY A 298 11.87 -9.67 -19.78
C GLY A 298 12.45 -11.05 -19.93
N LEU A 299 13.54 -11.16 -20.68
CA LEU A 299 14.30 -12.38 -20.92
C LEU A 299 15.78 -12.16 -20.57
N SER A 300 16.40 -13.22 -20.06
CA SER A 300 17.85 -13.31 -19.91
C SER A 300 18.56 -13.35 -21.28
N LYS A 301 19.87 -13.09 -21.32
CA LYS A 301 20.67 -13.10 -22.54
C LYS A 301 20.65 -14.45 -23.28
N ASP A 302 20.52 -15.54 -22.58
CA ASP A 302 20.45 -16.90 -23.14
C ASP A 302 19.00 -17.35 -23.39
N ASN A 303 18.01 -16.49 -23.18
CA ASN A 303 16.59 -16.72 -23.32
C ASN A 303 16.04 -17.89 -22.48
N LYS A 304 16.74 -18.29 -21.39
CA LYS A 304 16.34 -19.41 -20.53
C LYS A 304 15.61 -18.99 -19.27
N THR A 305 15.68 -17.73 -18.93
CA THR A 305 14.96 -17.17 -17.79
C THR A 305 14.00 -16.09 -18.26
N LEU A 306 12.73 -16.28 -17.94
CA LEU A 306 11.68 -15.30 -18.09
C LEU A 306 11.53 -14.52 -16.80
N TYR A 307 11.42 -13.21 -16.91
CA TYR A 307 11.16 -12.30 -15.79
C TYR A 307 9.78 -11.67 -15.95
N LEU A 308 8.94 -11.80 -14.94
CA LEU A 308 7.65 -11.11 -14.84
C LEU A 308 7.78 -10.07 -13.73
N ILE A 309 7.64 -8.80 -14.07
CA ILE A 309 8.01 -7.69 -13.20
C ILE A 309 6.81 -6.79 -12.92
N THR A 310 6.62 -6.40 -11.66
CA THR A 310 5.73 -5.31 -11.26
C THR A 310 6.47 -4.30 -10.41
N VAL A 311 6.26 -3.03 -10.68
CA VAL A 311 6.73 -1.90 -9.87
C VAL A 311 5.49 -1.21 -9.32
N ASP A 312 5.37 -1.18 -8.01
CA ASP A 312 4.30 -0.40 -7.35
C ASP A 312 4.53 1.10 -7.55
N GLY A 313 3.48 1.90 -7.40
CA GLY A 313 3.63 3.34 -7.55
C GLY A 313 2.43 4.14 -7.05
N ARG A 314 2.58 5.48 -7.10
CA ARG A 314 1.56 6.45 -6.64
C ARG A 314 1.25 6.30 -5.15
N GLN A 315 2.20 5.81 -4.36
CA GLN A 315 2.06 5.55 -2.92
C GLN A 315 3.32 5.99 -2.18
N LYS A 316 3.19 6.32 -0.89
CA LYS A 316 4.37 6.69 -0.06
C LYS A 316 5.43 5.58 0.00
N LYS A 317 5.02 4.31 -0.02
CA LYS A 317 5.92 3.16 0.02
C LYS A 317 6.52 2.79 -1.35
N SER A 318 5.98 3.32 -2.44
CA SER A 318 6.54 3.19 -3.79
C SER A 318 6.02 4.30 -4.68
N ILE A 319 6.92 5.12 -5.18
CA ILE A 319 6.55 6.24 -6.07
C ILE A 319 6.25 5.77 -7.49
N GLY A 320 6.81 4.64 -7.93
CA GLY A 320 6.79 4.13 -9.29
C GLY A 320 8.03 4.54 -10.08
N MET A 321 8.02 4.22 -11.37
CA MET A 321 9.13 4.48 -12.30
C MET A 321 8.64 5.09 -13.61
N THR A 322 9.49 5.90 -14.25
CA THR A 322 9.39 6.22 -15.67
C THR A 322 9.79 5.00 -16.51
N GLN A 323 9.52 5.00 -17.80
CA GLN A 323 9.98 3.90 -18.69
C GLN A 323 11.51 3.79 -18.73
N THR A 324 12.21 4.91 -18.72
CA THR A 324 13.67 4.93 -18.71
C THR A 324 14.24 4.35 -17.43
N GLU A 325 13.76 4.78 -16.27
CA GLU A 325 14.18 4.23 -14.96
C GLU A 325 13.91 2.73 -14.85
N LEU A 326 12.76 2.27 -15.37
CA LEU A 326 12.48 0.83 -15.43
C LEU A 326 13.47 0.10 -16.34
N SER A 327 13.76 0.63 -17.53
CA SER A 327 14.74 0.05 -18.46
C SER A 327 16.12 -0.10 -17.79
N GLU A 328 16.59 0.95 -17.14
CA GLU A 328 17.87 0.96 -16.42
C GLU A 328 17.92 -0.05 -15.28
N PHE A 329 16.84 -0.14 -14.48
CA PHE A 329 16.69 -1.17 -13.45
C PHE A 329 16.73 -2.58 -14.04
N LEU A 330 16.03 -2.83 -15.14
CA LEU A 330 16.02 -4.13 -15.80
C LEU A 330 17.40 -4.55 -16.28
N ILE A 331 18.15 -3.61 -16.89
CA ILE A 331 19.54 -3.82 -17.33
C ILE A 331 20.45 -4.12 -16.12
N GLU A 332 20.33 -3.34 -15.03
CA GLU A 332 21.09 -3.58 -13.79
C GLU A 332 20.87 -4.98 -13.22
N LYS A 333 19.63 -5.49 -13.30
CA LYS A 333 19.28 -6.84 -12.83
C LYS A 333 19.61 -7.94 -13.87
N GLY A 334 20.27 -7.60 -14.98
CA GLY A 334 20.77 -8.55 -15.98
C GLY A 334 19.71 -9.01 -16.99
N ILE A 335 18.60 -8.31 -17.11
CA ILE A 335 17.57 -8.56 -18.12
C ILE A 335 18.07 -8.01 -19.46
N TYR A 336 18.04 -8.84 -20.49
CA TYR A 336 18.69 -8.54 -21.77
C TYR A 336 17.74 -8.01 -22.85
N THR A 337 16.49 -8.49 -22.81
CA THR A 337 15.40 -7.96 -23.65
C THR A 337 14.13 -7.87 -22.82
N ALA A 338 13.37 -6.77 -22.94
CA ALA A 338 12.13 -6.59 -22.16
C ALA A 338 11.12 -5.71 -22.88
N ILE A 339 9.81 -5.95 -22.59
CA ILE A 339 8.69 -5.11 -23.02
C ILE A 339 7.93 -4.55 -21.84
N ASN A 340 7.32 -3.38 -22.05
CA ASN A 340 6.37 -2.78 -21.15
C ASN A 340 4.97 -3.37 -21.36
N LEU A 341 4.31 -3.82 -20.29
CA LEU A 341 2.90 -4.20 -20.30
C LEU A 341 2.01 -3.06 -19.77
N ASP A 342 0.70 -3.31 -19.67
CA ASP A 342 -0.21 -2.32 -19.07
C ASP A 342 0.16 -2.06 -17.60
N GLY A 343 0.26 -0.80 -17.27
CA GLY A 343 0.73 -0.32 -15.98
C GLY A 343 -0.35 0.39 -15.17
N GLY A 344 0.09 1.29 -14.31
CA GLY A 344 -0.82 2.12 -13.52
C GLY A 344 -1.71 1.30 -12.58
N GLY A 345 -3.03 1.50 -12.66
CA GLY A 345 -3.98 0.77 -11.83
C GLY A 345 -4.13 -0.70 -12.16
N SER A 346 -3.66 -1.14 -13.33
CA SER A 346 -3.70 -2.54 -13.77
C SER A 346 -2.57 -3.38 -13.18
N THR A 347 -1.46 -2.74 -12.77
CA THR A 347 -0.29 -3.42 -12.22
C THR A 347 -0.67 -4.34 -11.06
N THR A 348 -0.60 -5.62 -11.30
CA THR A 348 -0.99 -6.66 -10.34
C THR A 348 -0.10 -7.87 -10.49
N MET A 349 0.43 -8.38 -9.38
CA MET A 349 1.11 -9.67 -9.30
C MET A 349 0.44 -10.51 -8.22
N VAL A 350 0.14 -11.75 -8.55
CA VAL A 350 -0.35 -12.76 -7.59
C VAL A 350 0.58 -13.97 -7.60
N ALA A 351 0.77 -14.60 -6.46
CA ALA A 351 1.54 -15.84 -6.36
C ALA A 351 1.07 -16.68 -5.17
N GLN A 352 1.23 -17.98 -5.30
CA GLN A 352 1.02 -18.94 -4.23
C GLN A 352 2.31 -19.05 -3.43
N LYS A 353 2.29 -18.53 -2.20
CA LYS A 353 3.46 -18.62 -1.31
C LYS A 353 3.73 -20.06 -0.92
N LEU A 354 4.98 -20.34 -0.59
CA LEU A 354 5.44 -21.69 -0.28
C LEU A 354 4.59 -22.35 0.83
N GLY A 355 4.02 -23.48 0.49
CA GLY A 355 3.15 -24.26 1.38
C GLY A 355 1.71 -23.74 1.52
N ASP A 356 1.36 -22.61 0.90
CA ASP A 356 -0.02 -22.12 0.84
C ASP A 356 -0.80 -22.79 -0.29
N THR A 357 -2.09 -22.99 -0.07
CA THR A 357 -3.01 -23.51 -1.10
C THR A 357 -3.72 -22.40 -1.86
N ALA A 358 -3.65 -21.19 -1.39
CA ALA A 358 -4.31 -20.02 -1.98
C ALA A 358 -3.29 -19.06 -2.58
N LEU A 359 -3.69 -18.37 -3.65
CA LEU A 359 -2.95 -17.23 -4.21
C LEU A 359 -3.07 -16.02 -3.30
N SER A 360 -1.97 -15.31 -3.15
CA SER A 360 -1.89 -14.00 -2.47
C SER A 360 -1.58 -12.91 -3.47
N ILE A 361 -2.09 -11.70 -3.23
CA ILE A 361 -1.65 -10.50 -3.93
C ILE A 361 -0.26 -10.13 -3.40
N ILE A 362 0.72 -10.04 -4.30
CA ILE A 362 2.13 -9.80 -3.94
C ILE A 362 2.44 -8.31 -3.88
N ASN A 363 2.00 -7.57 -4.88
CA ASN A 363 2.22 -6.12 -4.96
C ASN A 363 1.09 -5.32 -4.28
N SER A 364 1.18 -3.99 -4.30
CA SER A 364 0.17 -3.09 -3.75
C SER A 364 -0.50 -2.28 -4.85
N PRO A 365 -1.71 -2.66 -5.28
CA PRO A 365 -2.43 -1.93 -6.31
C PRO A 365 -2.66 -0.46 -5.95
N SER A 366 -2.34 0.44 -6.87
CA SER A 366 -2.36 1.90 -6.62
C SER A 366 -3.75 2.49 -6.38
N SER A 367 -4.81 1.78 -6.77
CA SER A 367 -6.21 2.16 -6.53
C SER A 367 -6.80 1.61 -5.22
N GLY A 368 -6.00 0.88 -4.43
CA GLY A 368 -6.46 0.22 -3.20
C GLY A 368 -7.29 -1.05 -3.44
N SER A 369 -7.62 -1.37 -4.68
CA SER A 369 -8.36 -2.56 -5.09
C SER A 369 -7.84 -3.11 -6.43
N LEU A 370 -8.10 -4.38 -6.70
CA LEU A 370 -7.73 -5.01 -7.97
C LEU A 370 -8.57 -4.47 -9.12
N ARG A 371 -7.89 -3.99 -10.16
CA ARG A 371 -8.54 -3.63 -11.42
C ARG A 371 -8.87 -4.89 -12.22
N LYS A 372 -10.05 -4.91 -12.84
CA LYS A 372 -10.39 -5.90 -13.85
C LYS A 372 -9.67 -5.55 -15.15
N VAL A 373 -9.05 -6.53 -15.78
CA VAL A 373 -8.30 -6.44 -17.04
C VAL A 373 -8.80 -7.48 -18.03
N THR A 374 -8.38 -7.42 -19.28
CA THR A 374 -8.83 -8.36 -20.32
C THR A 374 -8.05 -9.66 -20.33
N ASN A 375 -6.75 -9.59 -20.07
CA ASN A 375 -5.90 -10.79 -20.01
C ASN A 375 -4.79 -10.65 -18.96
N ALA A 376 -4.12 -11.75 -18.68
CA ALA A 376 -2.97 -11.85 -17.81
C ALA A 376 -2.02 -12.95 -18.35
N ILE A 377 -0.79 -12.99 -17.84
CA ILE A 377 0.12 -14.09 -18.07
C ILE A 377 0.30 -14.89 -16.78
N GLY A 378 0.07 -16.18 -16.87
CA GLY A 378 0.11 -17.13 -15.75
C GLY A 378 1.27 -18.09 -15.82
N ILE A 379 1.71 -18.55 -14.65
CA ILE A 379 2.71 -19.58 -14.45
C ILE A 379 2.02 -20.80 -13.84
N PHE A 380 2.32 -21.98 -14.34
CA PHE A 380 1.70 -23.23 -13.89
C PHE A 380 2.76 -24.20 -13.40
N ASN A 381 2.39 -25.02 -12.43
CA ASN A 381 3.19 -26.16 -11.99
C ASN A 381 2.55 -27.46 -12.47
N ALA A 382 3.07 -28.02 -13.53
CA ALA A 382 2.61 -29.29 -14.14
C ALA A 382 3.05 -30.55 -13.38
N SER A 383 3.78 -30.40 -12.28
CA SER A 383 4.21 -31.55 -11.47
C SER A 383 3.02 -32.20 -10.76
N LYS A 384 3.01 -33.53 -10.74
CA LYS A 384 2.01 -34.26 -9.94
C LYS A 384 2.37 -34.16 -8.46
N LYS A 385 1.37 -33.87 -7.63
CA LYS A 385 1.51 -33.87 -6.17
C LYS A 385 2.07 -35.21 -5.72
N SER A 386 3.06 -35.14 -4.83
CA SER A 386 3.72 -36.33 -4.24
C SER A 386 3.58 -36.31 -2.71
N SER A 387 4.25 -37.22 -2.03
CA SER A 387 4.25 -37.23 -0.56
C SER A 387 4.96 -36.00 0.02
N LEU A 388 4.58 -35.64 1.24
CA LEU A 388 5.24 -34.59 2.02
C LEU A 388 6.77 -34.81 2.01
N ALA A 389 7.51 -33.78 1.63
CA ALA A 389 8.97 -33.78 1.58
C ALA A 389 9.59 -32.77 2.54
N ASN A 390 8.92 -31.69 2.80
CA ASN A 390 9.43 -30.58 3.63
C ASN A 390 8.34 -29.98 4.51
N LEU A 391 8.76 -29.39 5.62
CA LEU A 391 7.93 -28.58 6.51
C LEU A 391 8.47 -27.14 6.53
N LEU A 392 7.60 -26.19 6.79
CA LEU A 392 7.92 -24.79 7.03
C LEU A 392 7.21 -24.36 8.31
N ILE A 393 7.95 -23.78 9.25
CA ILE A 393 7.35 -23.12 10.42
C ILE A 393 7.13 -21.65 10.06
N GLU A 394 5.90 -21.22 10.06
CA GLU A 394 5.52 -19.83 9.90
C GLU A 394 5.39 -19.19 11.29
N ILE A 395 6.16 -18.14 11.50
CA ILE A 395 6.14 -17.33 12.73
C ILE A 395 5.70 -15.91 12.38
N PRO A 396 4.86 -15.27 13.22
CA PRO A 396 4.44 -13.90 12.98
C PRO A 396 5.57 -12.88 13.20
N GLU A 397 6.51 -13.19 14.10
CA GLU A 397 7.62 -12.30 14.50
C GLU A 397 8.84 -13.13 14.89
N GLU A 398 10.03 -12.52 14.80
CA GLU A 398 11.30 -13.15 15.22
C GLU A 398 11.53 -13.10 16.74
N ASN A 399 10.74 -12.28 17.46
CA ASN A 399 10.89 -12.05 18.89
C ASN A 399 9.60 -12.36 19.65
N VAL A 400 9.73 -12.76 20.92
CA VAL A 400 8.62 -12.87 21.88
C VAL A 400 9.10 -12.41 23.25
N PHE A 401 8.27 -11.78 24.08
CA PHE A 401 8.65 -11.46 25.45
C PHE A 401 8.63 -12.67 26.35
N ALA A 402 9.49 -12.68 27.36
CA ALA A 402 9.49 -13.65 28.44
C ALA A 402 8.09 -13.78 29.05
N GLY A 403 7.63 -15.01 29.24
CA GLY A 403 6.30 -15.34 29.77
C GLY A 403 5.14 -15.02 28.84
N CYS A 404 5.38 -14.60 27.58
CA CYS A 404 4.33 -14.37 26.58
C CYS A 404 4.19 -15.56 25.63
N THR A 405 3.10 -15.54 24.84
CA THR A 405 2.79 -16.59 23.87
C THR A 405 2.92 -16.08 22.43
N MET A 406 3.25 -17.01 21.51
CA MET A 406 3.29 -16.77 20.07
C MET A 406 2.58 -17.90 19.34
N ASP A 407 1.67 -17.58 18.41
CA ASP A 407 1.01 -18.58 17.59
C ASP A 407 1.96 -19.09 16.51
N LEU A 408 1.99 -20.41 16.31
CA LEU A 408 2.84 -21.08 15.34
C LEU A 408 1.98 -21.78 14.30
N LYS A 409 2.37 -21.70 13.04
CA LYS A 409 1.78 -22.49 11.98
C LYS A 409 2.83 -23.38 11.34
N VAL A 410 2.42 -24.58 10.93
CA VAL A 410 3.28 -25.47 10.15
C VAL A 410 2.62 -25.70 8.80
N LYS A 411 3.35 -25.41 7.75
CA LYS A 411 3.00 -25.70 6.37
C LYS A 411 3.84 -26.85 5.86
N GLY A 412 3.32 -27.57 4.88
CA GLY A 412 4.04 -28.67 4.24
C GLY A 412 4.05 -28.51 2.73
N TYR A 413 5.08 -29.05 2.09
CA TYR A 413 5.16 -29.15 0.65
C TYR A 413 5.92 -30.39 0.21
N ASP A 414 5.65 -30.81 -1.02
CA ASP A 414 6.33 -31.96 -1.61
C ASP A 414 7.69 -31.57 -2.24
N LYS A 415 8.38 -32.48 -2.85
CA LYS A 415 9.68 -32.26 -3.51
C LYS A 415 9.61 -31.34 -4.73
N PHE A 416 8.42 -31.05 -5.25
CA PHE A 416 8.16 -30.12 -6.37
C PHE A 416 7.53 -28.83 -5.92
N TYR A 417 7.50 -28.58 -4.60
CA TYR A 417 6.94 -27.40 -3.96
C TYR A 417 5.41 -27.29 -4.01
N ASN A 418 4.70 -28.36 -4.41
CA ASN A 418 3.25 -28.37 -4.25
C ASN A 418 2.85 -28.37 -2.78
N PRO A 419 1.87 -27.56 -2.36
CA PRO A 419 1.42 -27.56 -1.00
C PRO A 419 0.79 -28.88 -0.59
N ILE A 420 1.15 -29.34 0.60
CA ILE A 420 0.62 -30.54 1.24
C ILE A 420 0.01 -30.15 2.57
N THR A 421 -1.27 -30.45 2.74
CA THR A 421 -1.95 -30.20 4.00
C THR A 421 -1.31 -31.00 5.13
N VAL A 422 -0.95 -30.30 6.20
CA VAL A 422 -0.36 -30.90 7.40
C VAL A 422 -1.35 -30.76 8.54
N ASP A 423 -1.73 -31.87 9.15
CA ASP A 423 -2.49 -31.86 10.38
C ASP A 423 -1.56 -31.46 11.53
N SER A 424 -1.90 -30.39 12.23
CA SER A 424 -1.12 -29.86 13.35
C SER A 424 -1.01 -30.85 14.51
N SER A 425 -1.98 -31.74 14.65
CA SER A 425 -1.98 -32.80 15.68
C SER A 425 -0.90 -33.88 15.47
N GLU A 426 -0.42 -34.04 14.22
CA GLU A 426 0.64 -35.00 13.87
C GLU A 426 2.06 -34.40 14.01
N ILE A 427 2.17 -33.12 14.32
CA ILE A 427 3.45 -32.45 14.49
C ILE A 427 4.00 -32.70 15.88
N LYS A 428 5.19 -33.30 15.93
CA LYS A 428 5.94 -33.40 17.18
C LYS A 428 6.88 -32.22 17.30
N TRP A 429 6.68 -31.46 18.34
CA TRP A 429 7.48 -30.28 18.66
C TRP A 429 8.60 -30.63 19.64
N SER A 430 9.74 -29.98 19.48
CA SER A 430 10.82 -29.94 20.47
C SER A 430 11.49 -28.57 20.48
N THR A 431 12.07 -28.21 21.60
CA THR A 431 12.73 -26.94 21.83
C THR A 431 14.15 -27.15 22.35
N THR A 432 15.10 -26.27 21.95
CA THR A 432 16.45 -26.21 22.50
C THR A 432 16.86 -24.75 22.71
N GLY A 433 17.88 -24.49 23.51
CA GLY A 433 18.29 -23.15 23.88
C GLY A 433 17.71 -22.74 25.24
N VAL A 434 17.19 -21.51 25.33
CA VAL A 434 16.51 -21.08 26.58
C VAL A 434 15.17 -21.77 26.76
N SER A 435 14.63 -21.74 28.00
CA SER A 435 13.39 -22.48 28.35
C SER A 435 12.18 -21.91 27.60
N GLY A 436 11.30 -22.81 27.19
CA GLY A 436 10.02 -22.55 26.56
C GLY A 436 9.36 -23.87 26.19
N LYS A 437 8.05 -23.89 26.05
CA LYS A 437 7.28 -25.06 25.65
C LYS A 437 6.30 -24.74 24.52
N ILE A 438 5.91 -25.77 23.77
CA ILE A 438 4.90 -25.61 22.74
C ILE A 438 3.67 -26.41 23.12
N GLU A 439 2.54 -25.77 23.23
CA GLU A 439 1.25 -26.35 23.56
C GLU A 439 0.18 -25.86 22.59
N ASN A 440 -0.59 -26.77 22.01
CA ASN A 440 -1.69 -26.45 21.08
C ASN A 440 -1.28 -25.49 19.93
N GLY A 441 -0.09 -25.68 19.36
CA GLY A 441 0.41 -24.83 18.29
C GLY A 441 0.87 -23.42 18.72
N LYS A 442 1.07 -23.21 20.03
CA LYS A 442 1.56 -21.94 20.59
C LYS A 442 2.88 -22.17 21.31
N LEU A 443 3.86 -21.33 21.02
CA LEU A 443 5.03 -21.19 21.87
C LEU A 443 4.60 -20.45 23.14
N ILE A 444 4.94 -21.00 24.31
CA ILE A 444 4.88 -20.33 25.61
C ILE A 444 6.33 -20.08 25.98
N ALA A 445 6.76 -18.82 25.89
CA ALA A 445 8.13 -18.43 26.19
C ALA A 445 8.43 -18.58 27.69
N GLY A 446 9.61 -19.05 28.02
CA GLY A 446 10.08 -19.10 29.42
C GLY A 446 10.53 -17.71 29.91
N GLU A 447 10.94 -17.64 31.18
CA GLU A 447 11.32 -16.37 31.83
C GLU A 447 12.73 -15.88 31.47
N ALA A 448 13.58 -16.75 30.96
CA ALA A 448 14.96 -16.40 30.61
C ALA A 448 15.07 -15.86 29.17
N ALA A 449 15.63 -14.66 29.04
CA ALA A 449 15.93 -14.07 27.73
C ALA A 449 17.07 -14.85 27.02
N GLY A 450 16.97 -14.97 25.71
CA GLY A 450 17.92 -15.64 24.84
C GLY A 450 17.25 -16.28 23.64
N THR A 451 18.00 -17.02 22.84
CA THR A 451 17.47 -17.68 21.66
C THR A 451 16.90 -19.08 22.00
N ILE A 452 15.67 -19.33 21.56
CA ILE A 452 15.06 -20.66 21.57
C ILE A 452 14.95 -21.16 20.12
N THR A 453 15.36 -22.40 19.89
CA THR A 453 15.18 -23.07 18.60
C THR A 453 13.96 -23.98 18.69
N LEU A 454 12.97 -23.74 17.83
CA LEU A 454 11.78 -24.56 17.71
C LEU A 454 11.97 -25.56 16.57
N THR A 455 11.73 -26.82 16.82
CA THR A 455 11.78 -27.87 15.78
C THR A 455 10.42 -28.54 15.66
N ALA A 456 9.86 -28.50 14.45
CA ALA A 456 8.66 -29.23 14.06
C ALA A 456 9.05 -30.52 13.29
N LYS A 457 8.47 -31.67 13.64
CA LYS A 457 8.77 -32.95 13.03
C LYS A 457 7.50 -33.75 12.73
N LYS A 458 7.42 -34.28 11.49
CA LYS A 458 6.42 -35.27 11.09
C LYS A 458 7.10 -36.48 10.45
N GLY A 459 7.07 -37.62 11.09
CA GLY A 459 7.81 -38.82 10.66
C GLY A 459 9.33 -38.58 10.63
N LYS A 460 9.92 -38.68 9.43
CA LYS A 460 11.36 -38.40 9.21
C LYS A 460 11.67 -36.98 8.81
N ILE A 461 10.64 -36.15 8.51
CA ILE A 461 10.79 -34.78 8.02
C ILE A 461 10.79 -33.84 9.21
N SER A 462 11.73 -32.90 9.24
CA SER A 462 11.81 -31.89 10.29
C SER A 462 12.30 -30.58 9.73
N THR A 463 11.90 -29.48 10.40
CA THR A 463 12.38 -28.13 10.15
C THR A 463 12.53 -27.39 11.47
N SER A 464 13.38 -26.35 11.48
CA SER A 464 13.62 -25.57 12.70
C SER A 464 13.65 -24.10 12.39
N VAL A 465 13.26 -23.29 13.40
CA VAL A 465 13.33 -21.83 13.36
C VAL A 465 13.83 -21.31 14.70
N ASN A 466 14.61 -20.24 14.69
CA ASN A 466 15.05 -19.54 15.89
C ASN A 466 14.10 -18.38 16.20
N ILE A 467 13.80 -18.22 17.49
CA ILE A 467 13.06 -17.09 18.04
C ILE A 467 13.85 -16.53 19.22
N ASP A 468 13.93 -15.21 19.30
CA ASP A 468 14.56 -14.57 20.44
C ASP A 468 13.52 -14.26 21.52
N ILE A 469 13.69 -14.86 22.70
CA ILE A 469 12.94 -14.49 23.90
C ILE A 469 13.56 -13.24 24.48
N LEU A 470 12.83 -12.13 24.40
CA LEU A 470 13.23 -10.86 24.99
C LEU A 470 13.00 -10.87 26.51
N SER A 471 13.85 -10.16 27.27
CA SER A 471 13.52 -9.88 28.66
C SER A 471 12.18 -9.13 28.77
N SER A 472 11.54 -9.17 29.92
CA SER A 472 10.29 -8.46 30.18
C SER A 472 10.32 -7.02 29.66
N PRO A 473 9.18 -6.45 29.24
CA PRO A 473 9.12 -5.08 28.77
C PRO A 473 9.69 -4.08 29.77
N ASN A 474 10.55 -3.18 29.25
CA ASN A 474 11.10 -2.04 29.96
C ASN A 474 10.32 -0.75 29.69
N GLU A 475 9.62 -0.73 28.56
CA GLU A 475 8.79 0.35 28.09
C GLU A 475 7.55 -0.22 27.40
N ILE A 476 6.39 0.34 27.70
CA ILE A 476 5.13 0.08 27.02
C ILE A 476 4.57 1.43 26.56
N THR A 477 4.03 1.47 25.36
CA THR A 477 3.35 2.66 24.84
C THR A 477 1.97 2.26 24.35
N ILE A 478 0.97 2.99 24.80
CA ILE A 478 -0.43 2.85 24.35
C ILE A 478 -0.73 3.94 23.32
N TYR A 479 -1.44 3.58 22.26
CA TYR A 479 -1.91 4.51 21.24
C TYR A 479 -3.37 4.21 20.88
N PRO A 480 -4.24 5.24 20.72
CA PRO A 480 -3.93 6.68 20.90
C PRO A 480 -3.76 7.05 22.40
N LYS A 481 -2.93 8.09 22.64
CA LYS A 481 -2.70 8.65 24.00
C LYS A 481 -3.85 9.52 24.50
N ASP A 482 -4.49 10.22 23.57
CA ASP A 482 -5.65 11.08 23.81
C ASP A 482 -6.71 10.75 22.76
N SER A 483 -7.94 10.54 23.21
CA SER A 483 -9.07 10.24 22.35
C SER A 483 -10.29 11.03 22.78
N PHE A 484 -11.01 11.52 21.78
CA PHE A 484 -12.30 12.14 21.99
C PHE A 484 -13.35 11.25 21.27
N ILE A 485 -14.32 10.74 21.99
CA ILE A 485 -15.36 9.85 21.48
C ILE A 485 -16.75 10.26 21.95
N GLU A 486 -17.75 9.75 21.26
CA GLU A 486 -19.15 9.95 21.61
C GLU A 486 -19.60 8.89 22.62
N LYS A 487 -20.73 9.17 23.26
CA LYS A 487 -21.39 8.20 24.11
C LYS A 487 -21.75 6.96 23.29
N ASN A 488 -21.44 5.76 23.81
CA ASN A 488 -21.61 4.46 23.16
C ASN A 488 -20.57 4.09 22.10
N GLU A 489 -19.59 4.95 21.80
CA GLU A 489 -18.42 4.54 21.04
C GLU A 489 -17.37 3.86 21.94
N ASN A 490 -16.43 3.17 21.31
CA ASN A 490 -15.31 2.54 22.00
C ASN A 490 -13.98 3.00 21.39
N VAL A 491 -12.90 2.87 22.15
CA VAL A 491 -11.54 3.13 21.68
C VAL A 491 -10.80 1.81 21.63
N LYS A 492 -10.30 1.46 20.43
CA LYS A 492 -9.35 0.36 20.25
C LYS A 492 -7.94 0.88 20.45
N PHE A 493 -7.17 0.20 21.28
CA PHE A 493 -5.78 0.56 21.52
C PHE A 493 -4.82 -0.36 20.80
N GLU A 494 -3.74 0.25 20.31
CA GLU A 494 -2.55 -0.45 19.85
C GLU A 494 -1.47 -0.31 20.91
N ILE A 495 -0.80 -1.42 21.22
CA ILE A 495 0.24 -1.47 22.22
C ILE A 495 1.56 -1.81 21.56
N THR A 496 2.56 -1.01 21.86
CA THR A 496 3.95 -1.34 21.53
C THR A 496 4.74 -1.53 22.81
N ALA A 497 5.61 -2.53 22.81
CA ALA A 497 6.46 -2.83 23.95
C ALA A 497 7.90 -3.03 23.51
N LYS A 498 8.84 -2.59 24.35
CA LYS A 498 10.28 -2.72 24.14
C LYS A 498 10.93 -3.31 25.38
N ASN A 499 11.93 -4.17 25.19
CA ASN A 499 12.81 -4.56 26.28
C ASN A 499 13.83 -3.44 26.59
N LYS A 500 14.67 -3.65 27.60
CA LYS A 500 15.73 -2.70 28.00
C LYS A 500 16.74 -2.35 26.89
N ASN A 501 16.83 -3.16 25.84
CA ASN A 501 17.69 -2.91 24.70
C ASN A 501 16.94 -2.33 23.48
N GLY A 502 15.65 -2.01 23.62
CA GLY A 502 14.82 -1.43 22.56
C GLY A 502 14.37 -2.41 21.48
N TYR A 503 14.44 -3.72 21.72
CA TYR A 503 13.86 -4.71 20.81
C TYR A 503 12.37 -4.86 21.08
N TYR A 504 11.59 -5.02 20.03
CA TYR A 504 10.14 -5.10 20.04
C TYR A 504 9.65 -6.53 19.93
N ALA A 505 8.50 -6.80 20.53
CA ALA A 505 7.63 -7.93 20.23
C ALA A 505 6.19 -7.55 20.56
N SER A 506 5.25 -8.19 19.89
CA SER A 506 3.82 -8.05 20.20
C SER A 506 3.49 -8.76 21.52
N ILE A 507 2.52 -8.22 22.22
CA ILE A 507 1.94 -8.83 23.43
C ILE A 507 0.43 -8.92 23.23
N LYS A 508 -0.16 -10.08 23.49
CA LYS A 508 -1.60 -10.27 23.37
C LYS A 508 -2.33 -9.48 24.46
N ASN A 509 -3.54 -9.03 24.17
CA ASN A 509 -4.31 -8.20 25.10
C ASN A 509 -4.60 -8.90 26.45
N ASP A 510 -4.78 -10.22 26.44
CA ASP A 510 -4.98 -11.06 27.63
C ASP A 510 -3.70 -11.30 28.44
N GLU A 511 -2.54 -10.98 27.89
CA GLU A 511 -1.24 -11.02 28.57
C GLU A 511 -0.84 -9.67 29.17
N LEU A 512 -1.67 -8.64 29.02
CA LEU A 512 -1.50 -7.29 29.55
C LEU A 512 -2.45 -7.06 30.72
N THR A 513 -2.03 -6.22 31.68
CA THR A 513 -2.91 -5.77 32.75
C THR A 513 -3.49 -4.41 32.39
N TRP A 514 -4.80 -4.36 32.22
CA TRP A 514 -5.57 -3.16 31.94
C TRP A 514 -6.26 -2.64 33.21
N GLU A 515 -6.29 -1.32 33.40
CA GLU A 515 -6.85 -0.69 34.57
C GLU A 515 -7.54 0.63 34.19
N VAL A 516 -8.73 0.87 34.71
CA VAL A 516 -9.37 2.18 34.71
C VAL A 516 -8.87 2.95 35.91
N VAL A 517 -7.95 3.88 35.68
CA VAL A 517 -7.32 4.67 36.76
C VAL A 517 -8.28 5.73 37.29
N SER A 518 -9.05 6.34 36.40
CA SER A 518 -10.11 7.31 36.68
C SER A 518 -11.24 7.17 35.68
N GLY A 519 -12.47 7.42 36.08
CA GLY A 519 -13.64 7.25 35.23
C GLY A 519 -14.36 5.91 35.48
N ASP A 520 -15.12 5.42 34.48
CA ASP A 520 -15.88 4.15 34.56
C ASP A 520 -16.01 3.53 33.16
N GLY A 521 -15.68 2.25 33.04
CA GLY A 521 -15.76 1.53 31.78
C GLY A 521 -15.23 0.10 31.89
N THR A 522 -15.28 -0.62 30.79
CA THR A 522 -14.82 -2.02 30.71
C THR A 522 -13.90 -2.21 29.50
N PHE A 523 -13.02 -3.20 29.61
CA PHE A 523 -12.16 -3.63 28.52
C PHE A 523 -12.64 -4.94 27.92
N GLU A 524 -12.62 -5.04 26.61
CA GLU A 524 -12.85 -6.26 25.88
C GLU A 524 -11.91 -6.27 24.64
N ASP A 525 -11.04 -7.26 24.55
CA ASP A 525 -10.09 -7.46 23.43
C ASP A 525 -9.33 -6.17 23.00
N GLY A 526 -8.76 -5.47 23.98
CA GLY A 526 -7.98 -4.24 23.73
C GLY A 526 -8.82 -3.01 23.35
N LYS A 527 -10.14 -3.11 23.50
CA LYS A 527 -11.07 -1.98 23.35
C LYS A 527 -11.56 -1.53 24.70
N PHE A 528 -11.66 -0.25 24.90
CA PHE A 528 -12.29 0.35 26.07
C PHE A 528 -13.69 0.83 25.73
N TYR A 529 -14.65 0.44 26.56
CA TYR A 529 -16.06 0.81 26.49
C TYR A 529 -16.41 1.69 27.69
N PRO A 530 -16.47 3.01 27.53
CA PRO A 530 -16.84 3.89 28.63
C PRO A 530 -18.31 3.72 29.01
N LYS A 531 -18.60 3.76 30.33
CA LYS A 531 -19.97 3.71 30.85
C LYS A 531 -20.54 5.09 31.17
N LYS A 532 -19.71 6.09 31.34
CA LYS A 532 -20.09 7.46 31.69
C LYS A 532 -19.42 8.48 30.79
N GLU A 533 -20.11 9.61 30.60
CA GLU A 533 -19.57 10.81 30.00
C GLU A 533 -18.46 11.42 30.88
N GLY A 534 -17.58 12.22 30.28
CA GLY A 534 -16.47 12.87 30.95
C GLY A 534 -15.11 12.24 30.69
N ILE A 535 -14.18 12.44 31.63
CA ILE A 535 -12.79 11.99 31.46
C ILE A 535 -12.61 10.60 32.05
N ASN A 536 -12.04 9.73 31.24
CA ASN A 536 -11.55 8.43 31.67
C ASN A 536 -10.03 8.37 31.47
N ILE A 537 -9.29 7.96 32.49
CA ILE A 537 -7.86 7.68 32.42
C ILE A 537 -7.71 6.17 32.54
N ILE A 538 -7.08 5.58 31.57
CA ILE A 538 -6.79 4.16 31.58
C ILE A 538 -5.29 3.91 31.61
N SER A 539 -4.89 2.74 32.05
CA SER A 539 -3.51 2.30 31.94
C SER A 539 -3.41 0.88 31.43
N VAL A 540 -2.29 0.60 30.79
CA VAL A 540 -1.85 -0.75 30.41
C VAL A 540 -0.48 -1.01 31.01
N SER A 541 -0.27 -2.21 31.55
CA SER A 541 1.00 -2.57 32.16
C SER A 541 1.38 -4.03 31.95
N ARG A 542 2.71 -4.28 31.98
CA ARG A 542 3.27 -5.61 32.12
C ARG A 542 4.63 -5.49 32.84
N GLY A 543 4.79 -6.26 33.91
CA GLY A 543 5.93 -6.10 34.81
C GLY A 543 5.96 -4.70 35.43
N ASN A 544 7.08 -4.02 35.30
CA ASN A 544 7.27 -2.67 35.84
C ASN A 544 6.97 -1.55 34.83
N ALA A 545 6.72 -1.87 33.55
CA ALA A 545 6.40 -0.90 32.53
C ALA A 545 4.88 -0.61 32.54
N LYS A 546 4.51 0.67 32.51
CA LYS A 546 3.11 1.11 32.52
C LYS A 546 2.93 2.34 31.65
N SER A 547 1.86 2.38 30.89
CA SER A 547 1.51 3.48 30.01
C SER A 547 0.07 3.90 30.24
N TYR A 548 -0.22 5.19 29.98
CA TYR A 548 -1.53 5.79 30.24
C TYR A 548 -2.12 6.39 28.99
N ALA A 549 -3.46 6.41 28.92
CA ALA A 549 -4.20 7.15 27.89
C ALA A 549 -5.40 7.88 28.51
N ILE A 550 -5.77 8.99 27.90
CA ILE A 550 -6.96 9.77 28.25
C ILE A 550 -8.04 9.53 27.19
N ILE A 551 -9.28 9.28 27.67
CA ILE A 551 -10.44 9.17 26.80
C ILE A 551 -11.50 10.16 27.31
N LYS A 552 -11.82 11.11 26.44
CA LYS A 552 -12.82 12.14 26.67
C LYS A 552 -14.12 11.70 26.00
N VAL A 553 -15.15 11.43 26.77
CA VAL A 553 -16.47 11.00 26.29
C VAL A 553 -17.42 12.19 26.30
N ALA A 554 -17.87 12.61 25.12
CA ALA A 554 -18.79 13.73 24.98
C ALA A 554 -20.18 13.37 25.45
N GLY A 555 -20.84 14.31 26.12
CA GLY A 555 -22.29 14.29 26.28
C GLY A 555 -22.98 14.65 24.96
N THR A 556 -24.23 14.20 24.81
CA THR A 556 -25.06 14.54 23.65
C THR A 556 -26.33 15.25 24.10
N LYS A 557 -26.85 16.15 23.23
CA LYS A 557 -28.16 16.79 23.37
C LYS A 557 -28.95 16.57 22.09
N THR A 558 -30.16 16.06 22.23
CA THR A 558 -31.10 15.91 21.11
C THR A 558 -31.98 17.13 20.97
N GLU A 559 -32.15 17.64 19.77
CA GLU A 559 -33.01 18.79 19.45
C GLU A 559 -34.06 18.37 18.41
N LYS A 560 -35.33 18.53 18.77
CA LYS A 560 -36.47 18.20 17.89
C LYS A 560 -36.68 19.32 16.88
N ILE A 561 -36.82 18.94 15.61
CA ILE A 561 -37.13 19.87 14.50
C ILE A 561 -38.62 19.78 14.14
N ASN A 562 -39.35 20.89 14.32
CA ASN A 562 -40.80 20.94 14.14
C ASN A 562 -41.23 21.20 12.69
N PHE A 563 -40.53 20.67 11.69
CA PHE A 563 -40.77 20.96 10.28
C PHE A 563 -42.19 20.65 9.81
N ILE A 564 -42.90 19.68 10.42
CA ILE A 564 -44.27 19.28 10.08
C ILE A 564 -45.24 20.35 10.54
N ASN A 565 -45.20 20.75 11.80
CA ASN A 565 -46.07 21.76 12.39
C ASN A 565 -45.84 23.13 11.74
N ASP A 566 -44.59 23.45 11.43
CA ASP A 566 -44.19 24.71 10.80
C ASP A 566 -44.49 24.73 9.29
N LYS A 567 -44.97 23.58 8.72
CA LYS A 567 -45.16 23.38 7.27
C LYS A 567 -43.97 23.80 6.44
N ASN A 568 -42.78 23.52 6.94
CA ASN A 568 -41.52 23.91 6.32
C ASN A 568 -41.10 22.93 5.22
N TYR A 569 -42.02 22.55 4.35
CA TYR A 569 -41.74 21.64 3.23
C TYR A 569 -42.68 21.84 2.06
N ASN A 570 -42.23 21.41 0.89
CA ASN A 570 -43.06 21.22 -0.32
C ASN A 570 -42.68 19.89 -0.99
N LEU A 571 -43.54 19.43 -1.92
CA LEU A 571 -43.31 18.21 -2.68
C LEU A 571 -42.67 18.54 -4.04
N VAL A 572 -41.60 17.82 -4.40
CA VAL A 572 -40.96 17.89 -5.71
C VAL A 572 -40.72 16.47 -6.23
N THR A 573 -41.02 16.20 -7.50
CA THR A 573 -40.81 14.89 -8.09
C THR A 573 -39.74 14.90 -9.17
N TYR A 574 -39.10 13.78 -9.40
CA TYR A 574 -38.12 13.56 -10.46
C TYR A 574 -38.18 12.10 -10.94
N PRO A 575 -38.12 11.84 -12.22
CA PRO A 575 -38.32 12.79 -13.33
C PRO A 575 -39.78 13.28 -13.42
N LYS A 576 -40.09 14.09 -14.41
CA LYS A 576 -41.45 14.74 -14.57
C LYS A 576 -42.61 13.76 -14.69
N GLU A 577 -42.33 12.52 -15.10
CA GLU A 577 -43.29 11.43 -15.24
C GLU A 577 -43.77 10.86 -13.88
N VAL A 578 -43.03 11.15 -12.82
CA VAL A 578 -43.40 10.75 -11.45
C VAL A 578 -44.53 11.64 -10.95
N THR A 579 -45.57 11.04 -10.46
CA THR A 579 -46.64 11.74 -9.74
C THR A 579 -46.61 11.42 -8.26
N ALA A 580 -46.78 12.43 -7.42
CA ALA A 580 -46.88 12.23 -5.98
C ALA A 580 -47.80 13.28 -5.36
N SER A 581 -48.31 12.99 -4.17
CA SER A 581 -49.08 13.90 -3.32
C SER A 581 -48.69 13.77 -1.87
N ILE A 582 -48.94 14.80 -1.08
CA ILE A 582 -48.67 14.80 0.37
C ILE A 582 -49.94 15.09 1.17
N ALA A 583 -50.05 14.45 2.33
CA ALA A 583 -51.08 14.70 3.31
C ALA A 583 -50.46 14.72 4.74
N ASN A 584 -50.98 15.57 5.61
CA ASN A 584 -50.56 15.58 7.02
C ASN A 584 -51.43 14.60 7.81
N LEU A 585 -50.78 13.65 8.51
CA LEU A 585 -51.43 12.72 9.38
C LEU A 585 -51.20 13.13 10.84
N ASN A 586 -52.27 13.56 11.55
CA ASN A 586 -52.27 13.80 13.01
C ASN A 586 -51.14 14.72 13.54
N ASN A 587 -50.67 15.69 12.79
CA ASN A 587 -49.55 16.58 13.09
C ASN A 587 -48.21 15.89 13.42
N ASN A 588 -48.13 14.56 13.29
CA ASN A 588 -46.88 13.79 13.59
C ASN A 588 -46.18 13.23 12.37
N PHE A 589 -46.92 13.08 11.23
CA PHE A 589 -46.40 12.50 10.01
C PHE A 589 -46.85 13.26 8.76
N VAL A 590 -45.97 13.35 7.80
CA VAL A 590 -46.27 13.71 6.42
C VAL A 590 -46.31 12.45 5.59
N GLN A 591 -47.48 12.10 5.06
CA GLN A 591 -47.65 11.00 4.11
C GLN A 591 -47.23 11.48 2.74
N ILE A 592 -46.42 10.70 2.06
CA ILE A 592 -46.04 10.85 0.66
C ILE A 592 -46.64 9.67 -0.08
N ASP A 593 -47.73 9.94 -0.86
CA ASP A 593 -48.23 8.98 -1.82
C ASP A 593 -47.46 9.18 -3.14
N TYR A 594 -46.90 8.14 -3.71
CA TYR A 594 -46.09 8.24 -4.93
C TYR A 594 -46.47 7.17 -5.96
N ASP A 595 -46.35 7.53 -7.23
CA ASP A 595 -46.52 6.63 -8.36
C ASP A 595 -45.26 6.66 -9.23
N PHE A 596 -44.47 5.60 -9.14
CA PHE A 596 -43.25 5.37 -9.85
C PHE A 596 -43.39 4.42 -11.05
N SER A 597 -44.63 4.08 -11.40
CA SER A 597 -44.90 3.12 -12.47
C SER A 597 -44.75 3.70 -13.89
N ASN A 598 -44.67 5.02 -14.01
CA ASN A 598 -44.66 5.70 -15.30
C ASN A 598 -43.28 5.88 -15.93
N THR A 599 -42.21 5.41 -15.30
CA THR A 599 -40.84 5.49 -15.80
C THR A 599 -39.98 4.41 -15.19
N ASP A 600 -39.02 3.91 -15.93
CA ASP A 600 -38.00 2.93 -15.49
C ASP A 600 -36.68 3.59 -15.10
N SER A 601 -36.52 4.90 -15.26
CA SER A 601 -35.34 5.65 -14.82
C SER A 601 -35.29 5.79 -13.30
N THR A 602 -34.20 6.31 -12.76
CA THR A 602 -34.11 6.70 -11.33
C THR A 602 -35.19 7.73 -11.04
N ARG A 603 -36.02 7.47 -10.06
CA ARG A 603 -37.23 8.23 -9.74
C ARG A 603 -37.33 8.49 -8.24
N ALA A 604 -37.84 9.65 -7.88
CA ALA A 604 -37.97 10.06 -6.49
C ALA A 604 -39.07 11.10 -6.27
N ALA A 605 -39.62 11.07 -5.05
CA ALA A 605 -40.51 12.10 -4.51
C ALA A 605 -39.79 12.75 -3.30
N TYR A 606 -39.49 14.03 -3.42
CA TYR A 606 -38.71 14.80 -2.46
C TYR A 606 -39.63 15.61 -1.56
N LEU A 607 -39.52 15.43 -0.27
CA LEU A 607 -39.99 16.37 0.74
C LEU A 607 -38.89 17.43 0.91
N ARG A 608 -38.99 18.51 0.17
CA ARG A 608 -38.03 19.61 0.14
C ARG A 608 -38.36 20.64 1.18
N PHE A 609 -37.38 21.01 2.00
CA PHE A 609 -37.53 22.06 3.01
C PHE A 609 -37.54 23.44 2.34
N ASN A 610 -38.59 24.24 2.65
CA ASN A 610 -38.66 25.62 2.18
C ASN A 610 -37.53 26.48 2.77
N ASN A 611 -37.20 26.25 4.04
CA ASN A 611 -36.00 26.73 4.70
C ASN A 611 -35.16 25.53 5.10
N PRO A 612 -34.01 25.32 4.51
CA PRO A 612 -33.13 24.22 4.87
C PRO A 612 -32.84 24.16 6.36
N ILE A 613 -32.77 22.93 6.90
CA ILE A 613 -32.50 22.72 8.33
C ILE A 613 -31.01 22.79 8.53
N GLU A 614 -30.58 23.65 9.47
CA GLU A 614 -29.16 23.84 9.75
C GLU A 614 -28.62 22.70 10.63
N LEU A 615 -27.54 22.11 10.20
CA LEU A 615 -26.72 21.16 10.92
C LEU A 615 -25.45 21.89 11.40
N ARG A 616 -25.39 22.23 12.69
CA ARG A 616 -24.27 22.98 13.28
C ARG A 616 -22.97 22.19 13.27
N GLU A 617 -21.87 22.84 13.55
CA GLU A 617 -20.52 22.24 13.57
C GLU A 617 -20.41 21.00 14.48
N ASN A 618 -21.20 20.94 15.53
CA ASN A 618 -21.24 19.85 16.51
C ASN A 618 -22.39 18.84 16.28
N ALA A 619 -23.03 18.81 15.11
CA ALA A 619 -24.07 17.83 14.77
C ALA A 619 -23.42 16.45 14.53
N LEU A 620 -23.99 15.41 15.11
CA LEU A 620 -23.48 14.05 15.09
C LEU A 620 -24.30 13.13 14.19
N GLU A 621 -25.62 13.16 14.39
CA GLU A 621 -26.56 12.31 13.65
C GLU A 621 -27.92 12.99 13.49
N VAL A 622 -28.68 12.49 12.52
CA VAL A 622 -30.09 12.81 12.29
C VAL A 622 -30.91 11.60 12.64
N LEU A 623 -31.89 11.74 13.52
CA LEU A 623 -32.88 10.74 13.86
C LEU A 623 -34.16 11.06 13.08
N LEU A 624 -34.67 10.10 12.31
CA LEU A 624 -35.85 10.28 11.45
C LEU A 624 -36.85 9.16 11.72
N ASP A 625 -38.05 9.52 12.16
CA ASP A 625 -39.15 8.54 12.28
C ASP A 625 -39.76 8.27 10.91
N VAL A 626 -39.93 7.01 10.57
CA VAL A 626 -40.54 6.54 9.35
C VAL A 626 -41.59 5.47 9.67
N LEU A 627 -42.76 5.56 9.01
CA LEU A 627 -43.79 4.54 9.10
C LEU A 627 -44.18 4.10 7.69
N SER A 628 -44.01 2.82 7.39
CA SER A 628 -44.38 2.21 6.12
C SER A 628 -45.55 1.26 6.37
N PRO A 629 -46.81 1.66 6.01
CA PRO A 629 -47.95 0.78 6.17
C PRO A 629 -47.90 -0.46 5.30
N ASN A 630 -47.18 -0.38 4.18
CA ASN A 630 -46.98 -1.45 3.22
C ASN A 630 -45.51 -1.88 3.20
N ALA A 631 -45.23 -3.11 2.75
CA ALA A 631 -43.88 -3.53 2.45
C ALA A 631 -43.43 -2.90 1.12
N ILE A 632 -42.35 -2.11 1.16
CA ILE A 632 -41.84 -1.39 0.00
C ILE A 632 -40.33 -1.64 -0.18
N SER A 633 -39.87 -1.56 -1.44
CA SER A 633 -38.47 -1.76 -1.82
C SER A 633 -37.70 -0.46 -2.04
N GLU A 634 -38.36 0.66 -1.94
CA GLU A 634 -37.86 2.01 -2.09
C GLU A 634 -36.84 2.33 -0.99
N TYR A 635 -36.03 3.35 -1.28
CA TYR A 635 -35.09 3.87 -0.29
C TYR A 635 -35.51 5.26 0.19
N ILE A 636 -35.11 5.57 1.43
CA ILE A 636 -35.08 6.93 1.94
C ILE A 636 -33.66 7.44 1.97
N LYS A 637 -33.44 8.66 1.45
CA LYS A 637 -32.17 9.38 1.53
C LYS A 637 -32.39 10.79 2.04
N LEU A 638 -31.34 11.31 2.68
CA LEU A 638 -31.18 12.73 3.02
C LEU A 638 -30.32 13.38 1.95
N LYS A 639 -30.71 14.60 1.52
CA LYS A 639 -29.88 15.46 0.71
C LYS A 639 -29.37 16.61 1.55
N ILE A 640 -28.06 16.72 1.63
CA ILE A 640 -27.37 17.69 2.49
C ILE A 640 -26.41 18.50 1.60
N ILE A 641 -26.35 19.80 1.82
CA ILE A 641 -25.31 20.68 1.28
C ILE A 641 -24.30 20.91 2.41
N ASP A 642 -23.08 20.45 2.24
CA ASP A 642 -22.04 20.51 3.23
C ASP A 642 -21.34 21.89 3.30
N ALA A 643 -20.42 22.09 4.23
CA ALA A 643 -19.69 23.35 4.42
C ALA A 643 -18.90 23.79 3.18
N ASN A 644 -18.54 22.86 2.29
CA ASN A 644 -17.82 23.15 1.04
C ASN A 644 -18.76 23.53 -0.12
N GLY A 645 -20.10 23.48 0.12
CA GLY A 645 -21.09 23.66 -0.91
C GLY A 645 -21.40 22.40 -1.74
N ASP A 646 -20.80 21.26 -1.38
CA ASP A 646 -21.03 19.99 -2.05
C ASP A 646 -22.36 19.38 -1.64
N THR A 647 -23.08 18.82 -2.62
CA THR A 647 -24.29 18.03 -2.37
C THR A 647 -23.91 16.61 -1.97
N LYS A 648 -24.32 16.19 -0.78
CA LYS A 648 -24.18 14.82 -0.26
C LYS A 648 -25.55 14.17 -0.19
N LEU A 649 -25.62 12.92 -0.66
CA LEU A 649 -26.82 12.07 -0.60
C LEU A 649 -26.54 10.92 0.36
N ILE A 650 -27.18 10.93 1.53
CA ILE A 650 -26.96 9.92 2.57
C ILE A 650 -28.12 8.94 2.56
N MET A 651 -27.83 7.66 2.42
CA MET A 651 -28.81 6.58 2.53
C MET A 651 -29.25 6.43 3.99
N ALA A 652 -30.52 6.63 4.28
CA ALA A 652 -31.09 6.32 5.57
C ALA A 652 -31.43 4.82 5.69
N LYS A 653 -32.24 4.33 4.76
CA LYS A 653 -32.62 2.91 4.67
C LYS A 653 -33.13 2.57 3.28
N ARG A 654 -32.97 1.31 2.86
CA ARG A 654 -33.61 0.72 1.66
C ARG A 654 -34.48 -0.46 2.06
N GLY A 655 -35.72 -0.48 1.55
CA GLY A 655 -36.71 -1.50 1.84
C GLY A 655 -37.29 -1.35 3.24
N PHE A 656 -38.60 -1.43 3.33
CA PHE A 656 -39.35 -1.33 4.57
C PHE A 656 -40.39 -2.46 4.61
N ASP A 657 -40.47 -3.11 5.77
CA ASP A 657 -41.55 -4.07 6.02
C ASP A 657 -42.84 -3.35 6.35
N SER A 658 -43.98 -3.97 6.08
CA SER A 658 -45.29 -3.44 6.46
C SER A 658 -45.39 -3.37 7.99
N SER A 659 -45.71 -2.19 8.52
CA SER A 659 -45.82 -1.95 9.96
C SER A 659 -46.88 -0.90 10.27
N ASP A 660 -47.55 -1.04 11.40
CA ASP A 660 -48.41 -0.01 11.99
C ASP A 660 -47.68 0.86 13.03
N LYS A 661 -46.38 0.59 13.25
CA LYS A 661 -45.50 1.34 14.17
C LYS A 661 -44.37 1.98 13.37
N SER A 662 -44.07 3.21 13.74
CA SER A 662 -42.89 3.88 13.23
C SER A 662 -41.59 3.25 13.72
N GLU A 663 -40.58 3.29 12.86
CA GLU A 663 -39.18 3.04 13.24
C GLU A 663 -38.37 4.35 13.18
N THR A 664 -37.44 4.51 14.11
CA THR A 664 -36.52 5.66 14.09
C THR A 664 -35.23 5.26 13.41
N LEU A 665 -34.93 5.91 12.28
CA LEU A 665 -33.69 5.72 11.55
C LEU A 665 -32.61 6.65 12.10
N SER A 666 -31.45 6.12 12.49
CA SER A 666 -30.25 6.88 12.89
C SER A 666 -29.33 7.06 11.69
N ILE A 667 -29.04 8.29 11.31
CA ILE A 667 -28.27 8.66 10.13
C ILE A 667 -27.05 9.47 10.57
N SER A 668 -25.88 8.84 10.56
CA SER A 668 -24.61 9.45 10.98
C SER A 668 -24.13 10.55 10.02
N LEU A 669 -23.67 11.66 10.57
CA LEU A 669 -23.10 12.81 9.86
C LEU A 669 -21.56 12.78 9.82
N LYS A 670 -20.91 11.70 10.25
CA LYS A 670 -19.43 11.58 10.40
C LYS A 670 -18.63 11.95 9.13
N ASN A 671 -19.21 11.76 7.94
CA ASN A 671 -18.55 12.03 6.66
C ASN A 671 -19.05 13.33 6.00
N ILE A 672 -19.71 14.21 6.74
CA ILE A 672 -20.23 15.48 6.27
C ILE A 672 -19.38 16.60 6.83
N SER A 673 -18.89 17.50 5.97
CA SER A 673 -18.22 18.70 6.39
C SER A 673 -19.24 19.67 6.99
N LEU A 674 -19.18 19.89 8.30
CA LEU A 674 -20.08 20.76 9.04
C LEU A 674 -19.48 22.18 9.17
N PRO A 675 -20.31 23.25 9.33
CA PRO A 675 -21.78 23.22 9.36
C PRO A 675 -22.39 22.94 8.00
N ALA A 676 -23.56 22.28 7.97
CA ALA A 676 -24.20 21.83 6.75
C ALA A 676 -25.70 22.17 6.73
N LYS A 677 -26.39 21.95 5.62
CA LYS A 677 -27.80 22.21 5.45
C LYS A 677 -28.51 20.97 4.93
N LEU A 678 -29.47 20.44 5.69
CA LEU A 678 -30.36 19.40 5.20
C LEU A 678 -31.46 20.07 4.35
N THR A 679 -31.49 19.76 3.07
CA THR A 679 -32.39 20.39 2.09
C THR A 679 -33.59 19.53 1.73
N ASP A 680 -33.42 18.23 1.67
CA ASP A 680 -34.50 17.33 1.25
C ASP A 680 -34.44 16.00 2.03
N ILE A 681 -35.59 15.42 2.33
CA ILE A 681 -35.78 13.99 2.64
C ILE A 681 -36.56 13.42 1.46
N TYR A 682 -36.16 12.27 0.90
CA TYR A 682 -36.86 11.74 -0.26
C TYR A 682 -36.95 10.22 -0.27
N VAL A 683 -38.09 9.76 -0.77
CA VAL A 683 -38.29 8.36 -1.16
C VAL A 683 -37.94 8.19 -2.62
N GLY A 684 -37.22 7.12 -2.98
CA GLY A 684 -36.82 6.90 -4.35
C GLY A 684 -36.60 5.43 -4.72
N GLN A 685 -36.52 5.18 -6.02
CA GLN A 685 -36.31 3.86 -6.62
C GLN A 685 -35.32 4.00 -7.80
N ASP A 686 -34.28 3.19 -7.82
CA ASP A 686 -33.25 3.18 -8.86
C ASP A 686 -33.17 1.85 -9.64
N THR A 687 -33.99 0.88 -9.27
CA THR A 687 -34.10 -0.41 -9.97
C THR A 687 -35.16 -0.32 -11.10
N LYS A 688 -34.75 -0.60 -12.33
CA LYS A 688 -35.59 -0.43 -13.54
C LYS A 688 -36.88 -1.24 -13.49
N ASP A 689 -36.82 -2.49 -13.06
CA ASP A 689 -37.94 -3.43 -13.15
C ASP A 689 -38.96 -3.30 -12.00
N ILE A 690 -38.72 -2.40 -11.03
CA ILE A 690 -39.64 -2.17 -9.91
C ILE A 690 -40.49 -0.95 -10.22
N LEU A 691 -41.67 -1.15 -10.83
CA LEU A 691 -42.65 -0.14 -11.09
C LEU A 691 -43.71 -0.13 -9.98
N SER A 692 -43.52 0.75 -9.01
CA SER A 692 -44.34 0.76 -7.78
C SER A 692 -45.27 1.98 -7.70
N LYS A 693 -46.36 1.77 -6.99
CA LYS A 693 -47.25 2.82 -6.52
C LYS A 693 -47.60 2.54 -5.10
N ASP A 694 -47.17 3.40 -4.21
CA ASP A 694 -47.28 3.16 -2.76
C ASP A 694 -47.25 4.47 -1.96
N LEU A 695 -47.16 4.34 -0.65
CA LEU A 695 -47.05 5.46 0.26
C LEU A 695 -46.02 5.21 1.36
N ILE A 696 -45.49 6.30 1.93
CA ILE A 696 -44.62 6.26 3.10
C ILE A 696 -44.87 7.49 3.96
N ASN A 697 -44.75 7.33 5.28
CA ASN A 697 -44.98 8.40 6.24
C ASN A 697 -43.64 8.83 6.85
N ILE A 698 -43.32 10.12 6.72
CA ILE A 698 -42.14 10.75 7.30
C ILE A 698 -42.57 11.48 8.57
N GLY A 699 -41.99 11.09 9.68
CA GLY A 699 -42.37 11.57 11.03
C GLY A 699 -41.39 12.56 11.64
N ASN A 700 -41.23 12.47 12.95
CA ASN A 700 -40.33 13.33 13.70
C ASN A 700 -38.92 13.31 13.15
N LEU A 701 -38.32 14.51 13.15
CA LEU A 701 -36.91 14.72 12.81
C LEU A 701 -36.23 15.32 14.05
N GLU A 702 -35.18 14.67 14.49
CA GLU A 702 -34.37 15.15 15.59
C GLU A 702 -32.90 15.19 15.18
N ILE A 703 -32.15 16.15 15.70
CA ILE A 703 -30.71 16.27 15.47
C ILE A 703 -30.01 16.09 16.81
N VAL A 704 -29.07 15.15 16.83
CA VAL A 704 -28.21 14.91 17.99
C VAL A 704 -26.96 15.77 17.84
N TYR A 705 -26.72 16.62 18.80
CA TYR A 705 -25.55 17.48 18.90
C TYR A 705 -24.61 17.02 20.00
N LYS A 706 -23.35 17.16 19.77
CA LYS A 706 -22.31 17.06 20.79
C LYS A 706 -22.40 18.23 21.74
N LEU A 707 -22.39 17.98 23.03
CA LEU A 707 -22.26 19.03 24.04
C LEU A 707 -20.79 19.49 24.09
N ASP A 708 -20.57 20.81 24.03
CA ASP A 708 -19.30 21.41 24.40
C ASP A 708 -19.10 21.28 25.92
N THR A 709 -18.63 20.13 26.37
CA THR A 709 -18.16 20.01 27.74
C THR A 709 -16.80 20.72 27.80
N GLN A 710 -16.68 21.80 28.55
CA GLN A 710 -15.39 22.28 29.02
C GLN A 710 -14.81 21.15 29.89
N ILE A 711 -13.88 20.41 29.29
CA ILE A 711 -13.16 19.36 30.01
C ILE A 711 -11.94 20.05 30.57
N ASP A 712 -11.91 20.24 31.92
CA ASP A 712 -10.76 20.81 32.63
C ASP A 712 -9.47 20.12 32.22
N ASP A 713 -8.37 20.85 32.15
CA ASP A 713 -7.04 20.32 31.83
C ASP A 713 -6.63 19.31 32.91
N VAL A 714 -6.84 18.02 32.57
CA VAL A 714 -6.42 16.94 33.44
C VAL A 714 -4.98 16.58 33.16
N VAL A 715 -4.16 16.62 34.17
CA VAL A 715 -2.77 16.21 34.09
C VAL A 715 -2.71 14.69 33.93
N MET A 716 -2.30 14.25 32.73
CA MET A 716 -2.09 12.82 32.47
C MET A 716 -0.92 12.29 33.29
N PRO A 717 -1.06 11.12 33.95
CA PRO A 717 0.06 10.48 34.60
C PRO A 717 1.20 10.18 33.63
N LYS A 718 2.44 10.30 34.07
CA LYS A 718 3.59 9.96 33.26
C LYS A 718 3.72 8.45 33.10
N ASP A 719 4.07 8.01 31.91
CA ASP A 719 4.41 6.61 31.67
C ASP A 719 5.57 6.16 32.56
N ILE A 720 5.49 4.91 33.03
CA ILE A 720 6.56 4.31 33.84
C ILE A 720 7.38 3.43 32.92
N LYS A 721 8.66 3.78 32.77
CA LYS A 721 9.66 2.99 32.03
C LYS A 721 10.83 2.62 32.94
N GLY A 722 11.50 1.52 32.62
CA GLY A 722 12.68 1.08 33.35
C GLY A 722 13.84 2.04 33.20
N ILE A 723 14.77 1.98 34.12
CA ILE A 723 15.98 2.84 34.16
C ILE A 723 17.03 2.28 33.18
N ASP A 724 17.68 3.17 32.43
CA ASP A 724 18.87 2.81 31.66
C ASP A 724 20.06 2.58 32.60
N ALA A 725 20.58 1.37 32.64
CA ALA A 725 21.69 0.98 33.49
C ALA A 725 22.99 1.75 33.20
N THR A 726 23.10 2.39 32.05
CA THR A 726 24.27 3.23 31.69
C THR A 726 24.09 4.69 32.06
N ASN A 727 22.89 5.10 32.52
CA ASN A 727 22.66 6.39 33.16
C ASN A 727 23.10 6.30 34.61
N ARG A 728 24.30 6.75 34.93
CA ARG A 728 24.88 6.71 36.26
C ARG A 728 25.80 7.90 36.50
N ILE A 729 25.93 8.28 37.73
CA ILE A 729 26.80 9.39 38.15
C ILE A 729 28.23 9.12 37.67
N VAL A 730 28.78 10.11 36.98
CA VAL A 730 30.17 10.13 36.53
C VAL A 730 31.00 10.75 37.64
N SER A 731 31.86 9.95 38.29
CA SER A 731 32.67 10.45 39.41
C SER A 731 33.72 11.46 38.92
N SER A 732 34.02 12.45 39.77
CA SER A 732 35.02 13.48 39.46
C SER A 732 36.46 12.96 39.39
N GLY A 733 36.73 11.77 39.95
CA GLY A 733 38.08 11.12 39.99
C GLY A 733 38.33 10.14 38.84
N ASP A 734 37.33 9.85 37.99
CA ASP A 734 37.49 8.91 36.89
C ASP A 734 38.39 9.50 35.77
N LYS A 735 39.41 8.74 35.38
CA LYS A 735 40.27 9.03 34.22
C LYS A 735 39.58 8.77 32.90
N SER A 736 38.41 9.30 32.73
CA SER A 736 37.59 9.12 31.51
C SER A 736 37.62 10.39 30.67
N PHE A 737 37.46 10.24 29.35
CA PHE A 737 37.20 11.37 28.46
C PHE A 737 35.72 11.78 28.63
N LYS A 738 35.51 13.05 28.96
CA LYS A 738 34.18 13.57 29.32
C LYS A 738 33.69 14.57 28.32
N ILE A 739 32.45 14.35 27.82
CA ILE A 739 31.79 15.18 26.83
C ILE A 739 30.51 15.74 27.46
N ALA A 740 30.45 17.07 27.56
CA ALA A 740 29.19 17.75 27.88
C ALA A 740 28.37 17.92 26.62
N VAL A 741 27.09 17.61 26.71
CA VAL A 741 26.11 17.85 25.63
C VAL A 741 25.08 18.82 26.16
N PHE A 742 24.90 19.93 25.46
CA PHE A 742 23.95 20.98 25.79
C PHE A 742 23.21 21.41 24.56
N ASP A 743 21.98 21.90 24.72
CA ASP A 743 21.14 22.25 23.56
C ASP A 743 21.58 23.59 22.97
N ASN A 744 21.36 24.67 23.72
CA ASN A 744 21.76 26.04 23.35
C ASN A 744 21.80 26.94 24.58
N PHE A 745 22.66 27.94 24.57
CA PHE A 745 22.64 29.01 25.57
C PHE A 745 21.59 30.06 25.20
N LYS A 746 20.71 30.40 26.14
CA LYS A 746 19.77 31.51 25.92
C LYS A 746 20.53 32.83 25.81
N LYS A 747 20.11 33.70 24.93
CA LYS A 747 20.62 35.07 24.88
C LYS A 747 20.28 35.74 26.21
N GLY A 748 21.29 36.17 26.93
CA GLY A 748 21.11 36.79 28.26
C GLY A 748 20.37 38.11 28.18
N THR A 749 19.06 38.04 28.30
CA THR A 749 18.16 39.23 28.30
C THR A 749 17.80 39.64 29.70
N THR A 750 17.93 38.74 30.66
CA THR A 750 17.68 38.98 32.09
C THR A 750 18.91 38.68 32.95
N LEU A 751 18.93 39.17 34.17
CA LEU A 751 19.97 38.81 35.14
C LEU A 751 19.97 37.31 35.42
N LEU A 752 18.83 36.70 35.49
CA LEU A 752 18.67 35.27 35.74
C LEU A 752 19.23 34.41 34.57
N ASP A 753 19.01 34.82 33.32
CA ASP A 753 19.61 34.17 32.14
C ASP A 753 21.13 34.20 32.22
N ASN A 754 21.72 35.36 32.57
CA ASN A 754 23.15 35.52 32.65
C ASN A 754 23.77 34.66 33.78
N LEU A 755 23.12 34.63 34.95
CA LEU A 755 23.55 33.82 36.09
C LEU A 755 23.42 32.33 35.78
N ASN A 756 22.36 31.93 35.16
CA ASN A 756 22.15 30.54 34.74
C ASN A 756 23.23 30.11 33.73
N ASN A 757 23.44 30.89 32.68
CA ASN A 757 24.46 30.63 31.67
C ASN A 757 25.85 30.54 32.31
N ALA A 758 26.21 31.47 33.23
CA ALA A 758 27.49 31.44 33.94
C ALA A 758 27.67 30.14 34.73
N LYS A 759 26.67 29.71 35.49
CA LYS A 759 26.72 28.48 36.28
C LYS A 759 26.84 27.23 35.42
N ILE A 760 26.10 27.16 34.31
CA ILE A 760 26.17 26.05 33.34
C ILE A 760 27.60 25.99 32.76
N ILE A 761 28.12 27.14 32.32
CA ILE A 761 29.47 27.24 31.74
C ILE A 761 30.55 26.80 32.78
N ASP A 762 30.46 27.25 34.03
CA ASP A 762 31.37 26.86 35.09
C ASP A 762 31.33 25.35 35.38
N SER A 763 30.12 24.78 35.40
CA SER A 763 29.92 23.35 35.57
C SER A 763 30.53 22.55 34.39
N ILE A 764 30.27 22.96 33.14
CA ILE A 764 30.84 22.35 31.94
C ILE A 764 32.35 22.47 31.93
N ASN A 765 32.91 23.66 32.19
CA ASN A 765 34.36 23.88 32.23
C ASN A 765 35.07 23.04 33.31
N SER A 766 34.41 22.77 34.43
CA SER A 766 34.97 21.97 35.53
C SER A 766 34.87 20.48 35.32
N ASN A 767 33.85 20.01 34.56
CA ASN A 767 33.52 18.58 34.53
C ASN A 767 33.67 17.93 33.16
N SER A 768 34.03 18.63 32.09
CA SER A 768 34.15 18.06 30.75
C SER A 768 35.47 18.40 30.07
N ASP A 769 35.80 17.61 29.04
CA ASP A 769 36.94 17.85 28.13
C ASP A 769 36.50 18.49 26.84
N LEU A 770 35.22 18.26 26.43
CA LEU A 770 34.63 18.71 25.20
C LEU A 770 33.17 19.16 25.43
N LEU A 771 32.69 20.15 24.70
CA LEU A 771 31.30 20.57 24.67
C LEU A 771 30.71 20.33 23.28
N ILE A 772 29.55 19.68 23.22
CA ILE A 772 28.71 19.54 22.02
C ILE A 772 27.44 20.36 22.22
N LEU A 773 27.15 21.26 21.28
CA LEU A 773 25.88 22.00 21.20
C LEU A 773 24.99 21.38 20.11
N THR A 774 23.78 21.01 20.46
CA THR A 774 22.83 20.39 19.52
C THR A 774 22.10 21.41 18.64
N LYS A 775 22.04 22.71 19.07
CA LYS A 775 21.56 23.85 18.28
C LYS A 775 22.67 24.87 18.07
N SER A 776 22.67 25.55 16.93
CA SER A 776 23.72 26.51 16.58
C SER A 776 23.28 27.97 16.75
N GLU A 777 23.43 28.54 17.91
CA GLU A 777 23.32 30.01 18.08
C GLU A 777 24.31 30.51 19.13
N SER A 778 25.59 30.36 18.91
CA SER A 778 26.57 30.66 19.97
C SER A 778 27.53 31.81 19.66
N GLY A 779 27.12 32.77 18.85
CA GLY A 779 28.03 33.88 18.46
C GLY A 779 28.61 34.76 19.57
N GLU A 780 27.98 34.83 20.76
CA GLU A 780 28.42 35.75 21.84
C GLU A 780 28.98 35.07 23.11
N LEU A 781 28.80 33.74 23.28
CA LEU A 781 29.17 33.04 24.53
C LEU A 781 30.51 32.30 24.52
N SER A 782 31.23 32.34 23.42
CA SER A 782 32.45 31.53 23.22
C SER A 782 33.64 31.96 24.11
N SER A 783 33.73 33.18 24.59
CA SER A 783 34.90 33.68 25.37
C SER A 783 35.02 33.11 26.78
N ASN A 784 33.90 32.67 27.38
CA ASN A 784 33.89 32.11 28.75
C ASN A 784 33.98 30.57 28.76
N ILE A 785 33.78 29.92 27.60
CA ILE A 785 33.90 28.46 27.48
C ILE A 785 35.34 28.12 27.21
N LYS A 786 35.99 27.44 28.17
CA LYS A 786 37.40 27.01 28.10
C LYS A 786 37.63 25.68 27.37
N LYS A 787 36.56 25.09 26.80
CA LYS A 787 36.60 23.79 26.12
C LYS A 787 36.43 23.97 24.64
N GLN A 788 36.89 23.00 23.88
CA GLN A 788 36.55 22.92 22.47
C GLN A 788 35.04 22.77 22.34
N VAL A 789 34.43 23.61 21.51
CA VAL A 789 33.00 23.57 21.25
C VAL A 789 32.75 23.03 19.86
N ILE A 790 31.84 22.07 19.75
CA ILE A 790 31.35 21.53 18.48
C ILE A 790 29.92 21.97 18.38
N VAL A 791 29.61 22.65 17.29
CA VAL A 791 28.25 23.03 16.91
C VAL A 791 27.75 22.16 15.76
N LYS A 792 26.45 22.16 15.59
CA LYS A 792 25.79 21.58 14.43
C LYS A 792 26.45 22.10 13.14
N GLU A 793 26.90 21.14 12.32
CA GLU A 793 27.43 21.38 10.98
C GLU A 793 26.69 20.46 9.98
N PRO A 794 26.73 20.70 8.66
CA PRO A 794 26.40 19.71 7.66
C PRO A 794 27.17 18.41 7.87
N TYR A 795 26.81 17.34 7.15
CA TYR A 795 27.44 16.02 7.29
C TYR A 795 28.97 16.12 7.33
N LYS A 796 29.56 15.63 8.42
CA LYS A 796 30.99 15.65 8.65
C LYS A 796 31.40 14.55 9.63
N VAL A 797 32.57 13.95 9.40
CA VAL A 797 33.20 13.02 10.33
C VAL A 797 34.40 13.70 10.97
N THR A 798 34.45 13.72 12.29
CA THR A 798 35.57 14.26 13.06
C THR A 798 36.05 13.17 14.03
N SER A 799 37.33 12.76 13.91
CA SER A 799 37.91 11.72 14.75
C SER A 799 38.56 12.33 16.00
N TYR A 800 38.27 11.78 17.15
CA TYR A 800 38.84 12.03 18.44
C TYR A 800 39.58 10.77 18.93
N GLU A 801 40.37 10.88 19.99
CA GLU A 801 41.14 9.74 20.52
C GLU A 801 40.24 8.54 20.90
N LYS A 802 39.07 8.79 21.49
CA LYS A 802 38.18 7.78 22.09
C LYS A 802 36.90 7.52 21.27
N PHE A 803 36.56 8.36 20.29
CA PHE A 803 35.36 8.26 19.51
C PHE A 803 35.47 9.00 18.18
N ASP A 804 34.62 8.64 17.24
CA ASP A 804 34.35 9.46 16.05
C ASP A 804 33.00 10.15 16.21
N LEU A 805 32.93 11.44 15.88
CA LEU A 805 31.73 12.23 15.82
C LEU A 805 31.30 12.35 14.36
N ILE A 806 30.06 11.97 14.08
CA ILE A 806 29.40 12.15 12.78
C ILE A 806 28.25 13.12 12.95
N THR A 807 28.34 14.28 12.31
CA THR A 807 27.19 15.20 12.23
C THR A 807 26.26 14.77 11.11
N LEU A 808 24.96 14.74 11.37
CA LEU A 808 23.92 14.31 10.44
C LEU A 808 22.82 15.37 10.33
N ASP A 809 22.53 15.79 9.11
CA ASP A 809 21.51 16.81 8.84
C ASP A 809 20.18 16.20 8.41
N VAL A 810 19.11 16.48 9.16
CA VAL A 810 17.72 16.03 8.90
C VAL A 810 16.75 17.21 8.88
N THR A 811 17.24 18.42 8.60
CA THR A 811 16.47 19.68 8.70
C THR A 811 15.18 19.67 7.87
N ASN A 812 15.19 19.05 6.68
CA ASN A 812 14.05 19.01 5.76
C ASN A 812 13.16 17.76 5.96
N GLY A 813 13.11 17.23 7.17
CA GLY A 813 12.21 16.12 7.51
C GLY A 813 12.74 14.73 7.14
N GLY A 814 14.05 14.56 7.05
CA GLY A 814 14.73 13.29 6.79
C GLY A 814 16.12 13.47 6.20
N ILE A 815 16.87 12.40 6.12
CA ILE A 815 18.23 12.40 5.55
C ILE A 815 18.15 12.59 4.03
N ARG A 816 17.30 11.81 3.37
CA ARG A 816 17.10 11.86 1.91
C ARG A 816 16.64 13.24 1.43
N THR A 817 15.65 13.81 2.11
CA THR A 817 15.04 15.10 1.75
C THR A 817 15.96 16.29 2.04
N THR A 818 16.92 16.12 2.93
CA THR A 818 17.90 17.17 3.28
C THR A 818 19.11 17.09 2.36
N ASP A 819 19.80 15.95 2.38
CA ASP A 819 20.92 15.63 1.50
C ASP A 819 21.08 14.11 1.44
N TYR A 820 20.62 13.50 0.36
CA TYR A 820 20.64 12.05 0.17
C TYR A 820 22.07 11.46 0.19
N SER A 821 23.11 12.25 -0.11
CA SER A 821 24.48 11.77 -0.10
C SER A 821 24.93 11.28 1.27
N GLN A 822 24.31 11.76 2.34
CA GLN A 822 24.58 11.32 3.70
C GLN A 822 24.27 9.82 3.88
N TRP A 823 23.26 9.27 3.18
CA TRP A 823 22.96 7.82 3.19
C TRP A 823 24.10 6.99 2.61
N LEU A 824 24.75 7.48 1.54
CA LEU A 824 25.87 6.80 0.89
C LEU A 824 27.13 6.82 1.78
N ASN A 825 27.31 7.90 2.53
CA ASN A 825 28.51 8.14 3.34
C ASN A 825 28.46 7.45 4.70
N ILE A 826 27.36 7.59 5.46
CA ILE A 826 27.30 7.18 6.87
C ILE A 826 27.62 5.69 7.08
N GLN A 827 27.17 4.82 6.19
CA GLN A 827 27.43 3.39 6.29
C GLN A 827 28.92 3.08 6.14
N ASN A 828 29.56 3.73 5.17
CA ASN A 828 30.99 3.57 4.91
C ASN A 828 31.83 4.16 6.03
N ASP A 829 31.47 5.33 6.53
CA ASP A 829 32.23 6.03 7.56
C ASP A 829 32.17 5.32 8.91
N VAL A 830 31.01 4.79 9.30
CA VAL A 830 30.89 3.94 10.49
C VAL A 830 31.75 2.67 10.34
N LYS A 831 31.72 2.00 9.18
CA LYS A 831 32.50 0.76 8.95
C LYS A 831 34.01 1.02 8.93
N LYS A 832 34.45 2.13 8.33
CA LYS A 832 35.87 2.51 8.22
C LYS A 832 36.47 3.07 9.51
N SER A 833 35.67 3.55 10.44
CA SER A 833 36.14 4.11 11.71
C SER A 833 37.05 3.11 12.45
N LYS A 834 38.11 3.60 13.04
CA LYS A 834 38.99 2.81 13.93
C LYS A 834 38.51 2.83 15.38
N ASN A 835 37.71 3.81 15.75
CA ASN A 835 37.16 3.96 17.09
C ASN A 835 36.07 2.95 17.40
N LYS A 836 36.00 2.48 18.64
CA LYS A 836 34.94 1.61 19.13
C LYS A 836 33.63 2.38 19.32
N ASN A 837 33.71 3.66 19.69
CA ASN A 837 32.58 4.51 19.96
C ASN A 837 32.32 5.44 18.77
N ILE A 838 31.06 5.49 18.32
CA ILE A 838 30.55 6.41 17.30
C ILE A 838 29.48 7.25 17.96
N ILE A 839 29.65 8.56 17.93
CA ILE A 839 28.62 9.51 18.36
C ILE A 839 28.06 10.18 17.12
N ILE A 840 26.75 10.07 16.90
CA ILE A 840 26.05 10.74 15.81
C ILE A 840 25.32 11.94 16.39
N LEU A 841 25.69 13.14 15.95
CA LEU A 841 25.00 14.38 16.29
C LEU A 841 23.97 14.71 15.20
N MET A 842 22.71 14.51 15.51
CA MET A 842 21.60 14.75 14.59
C MET A 842 20.89 16.05 14.97
N ASN A 843 20.63 16.93 14.02
CA ASN A 843 20.00 18.23 14.24
C ASN A 843 18.47 18.18 14.40
N GLY A 844 17.89 17.02 14.51
CA GLY A 844 16.48 16.77 14.79
C GLY A 844 16.31 15.41 15.46
N THR A 845 15.12 15.12 15.94
CA THR A 845 14.77 13.82 16.53
C THR A 845 14.31 12.84 15.44
N LEU A 846 14.15 11.58 15.80
CA LEU A 846 13.51 10.58 14.92
C LEU A 846 12.07 10.95 14.56
N ASP A 847 11.39 11.74 15.40
CA ASP A 847 10.01 12.18 15.15
C ASP A 847 9.92 13.30 14.11
N ASN A 848 11.04 13.95 13.79
CA ASN A 848 11.12 14.93 12.72
C ASN A 848 11.14 14.30 11.31
N PHE A 849 11.35 12.98 11.21
CA PHE A 849 11.26 12.31 9.91
C PHE A 849 9.82 12.32 9.40
N THR A 850 9.59 13.00 8.30
CA THR A 850 8.27 13.02 7.62
C THR A 850 7.94 11.70 6.94
N ASP A 851 8.97 10.92 6.61
CA ASP A 851 8.87 9.57 6.06
C ASP A 851 9.12 8.53 7.14
N SER A 852 8.06 7.88 7.61
CA SER A 852 8.15 6.84 8.65
C SER A 852 8.95 5.60 8.21
N ASN A 853 9.01 5.33 6.91
CA ASN A 853 9.82 4.22 6.38
C ASN A 853 11.31 4.57 6.41
N GLU A 854 11.68 5.81 6.10
CA GLU A 854 13.06 6.28 6.22
C GLU A 854 13.52 6.28 7.69
N ARG A 855 12.64 6.69 8.62
CA ARG A 855 12.89 6.56 10.06
C ARG A 855 13.20 5.11 10.47
N LYS A 856 12.36 4.16 10.06
CA LYS A 856 12.58 2.73 10.33
C LYS A 856 13.89 2.25 9.71
N LEU A 857 14.15 2.63 8.47
CA LEU A 857 15.38 2.29 7.77
C LEU A 857 16.62 2.80 8.53
N PHE A 858 16.59 4.04 9.02
CA PHE A 858 17.71 4.59 9.78
C PHE A 858 18.01 3.74 11.03
N ILE A 859 16.97 3.37 11.78
CA ILE A 859 17.11 2.50 12.95
C ILE A 859 17.68 1.13 12.54
N ASP A 860 17.16 0.53 11.46
CA ASP A 860 17.61 -0.78 10.99
C ASP A 860 19.08 -0.74 10.53
N VAL A 861 19.48 0.27 9.77
CA VAL A 861 20.85 0.46 9.29
C VAL A 861 21.81 0.67 10.47
N MET A 862 21.46 1.53 11.42
CA MET A 862 22.29 1.75 12.62
C MET A 862 22.44 0.47 13.45
N CYS A 863 21.35 -0.28 13.64
CA CYS A 863 21.38 -1.55 14.34
C CYS A 863 22.28 -2.58 13.62
N ASN A 864 22.20 -2.70 12.30
CA ASN A 864 23.03 -3.60 11.53
C ASN A 864 24.51 -3.19 11.59
N LEU A 865 24.80 -1.90 11.42
CA LEU A 865 26.16 -1.37 11.55
C LEU A 865 26.76 -1.66 12.93
N ARG A 866 25.99 -1.48 14.00
CA ARG A 866 26.41 -1.82 15.36
C ARG A 866 26.78 -3.31 15.48
N ARG A 867 25.95 -4.20 14.96
CA ARG A 867 26.19 -5.66 15.02
C ARG A 867 27.38 -6.08 14.17
N GLU A 868 27.46 -5.62 12.92
CA GLU A 868 28.50 -5.99 11.97
C GLU A 868 29.89 -5.44 12.35
N SER A 869 29.96 -4.24 12.88
CA SER A 869 31.21 -3.57 13.24
C SER A 869 31.60 -3.72 14.71
N SER A 870 30.73 -4.31 15.55
CA SER A 870 30.88 -4.39 17.00
C SER A 870 31.16 -3.03 17.67
N LYS A 871 30.62 -1.95 17.12
CA LYS A 871 30.78 -0.58 17.64
C LYS A 871 29.68 -0.21 18.60
N ASN A 872 29.97 0.71 19.51
CA ASN A 872 28.98 1.39 20.32
C ASN A 872 28.50 2.61 19.53
N ILE A 873 27.23 2.67 19.17
CA ILE A 873 26.64 3.81 18.47
C ILE A 873 25.71 4.54 19.43
N LEU A 874 25.90 5.84 19.59
CA LEU A 874 25.10 6.75 20.38
C LEU A 874 24.60 7.87 19.47
N VAL A 875 23.31 8.17 19.50
CA VAL A 875 22.70 9.30 18.76
C VAL A 875 22.34 10.41 19.74
N LEU A 876 22.82 11.60 19.47
CA LEU A 876 22.52 12.83 20.20
C LEU A 876 21.62 13.71 19.35
N ASN A 877 20.58 14.31 19.94
CA ASN A 877 19.70 15.25 19.25
C ASN A 877 19.13 16.32 20.18
N SER A 878 18.63 17.40 19.60
CA SER A 878 17.77 18.35 20.28
C SER A 878 16.32 17.85 20.27
N GLY A 879 15.69 17.78 21.43
CA GLY A 879 14.33 17.28 21.60
C GLY A 879 13.44 18.26 22.38
N ILE A 880 12.20 17.86 22.61
CA ILE A 880 11.23 18.63 23.43
C ILE A 880 11.42 18.41 24.94
N SER A 881 12.21 17.40 25.32
CA SER A 881 12.57 17.09 26.71
C SER A 881 13.92 16.41 26.75
N THR A 882 14.60 16.53 27.89
CA THR A 882 15.83 15.78 28.17
C THR A 882 15.43 14.37 28.60
N ASP A 883 15.69 13.39 27.73
CA ASP A 883 15.31 12.00 27.94
C ASP A 883 16.20 11.04 27.13
N TYR A 884 16.04 9.74 27.38
CA TYR A 884 16.66 8.70 26.59
C TYR A 884 15.62 7.77 25.98
N SER A 885 15.96 7.20 24.84
CA SER A 885 15.25 6.06 24.28
C SER A 885 16.22 5.02 23.73
N MET A 886 15.76 3.79 23.65
CA MET A 886 16.51 2.67 23.10
C MET A 886 15.79 2.13 21.87
N GLU A 887 16.53 1.96 20.77
CA GLU A 887 16.02 1.34 19.55
C GLU A 887 17.01 0.27 19.08
N ARG A 888 16.65 -1.00 19.26
CA ARG A 888 17.47 -2.17 18.84
C ARG A 888 18.95 -2.10 19.23
N GLY A 889 19.20 -1.69 20.47
CA GLY A 889 20.55 -1.56 21.05
C GLY A 889 21.27 -0.27 20.70
N ILE A 890 20.64 0.66 20.01
CA ILE A 890 21.12 2.03 19.80
C ILE A 890 20.48 2.94 20.83
N ARG A 891 21.29 3.73 21.52
CA ARG A 891 20.82 4.73 22.48
C ARG A 891 20.67 6.08 21.78
N TYR A 892 19.52 6.70 22.00
CA TYR A 892 19.20 8.06 21.58
C TYR A 892 19.11 8.90 22.86
N LEU A 893 19.87 9.99 22.92
CA LEU A 893 19.83 10.96 23.99
C LEU A 893 19.32 12.28 23.42
N SER A 894 18.18 12.72 23.91
CA SER A 894 17.62 14.03 23.58
C SER A 894 17.94 15.00 24.69
N ILE A 895 18.27 16.24 24.33
CA ILE A 895 18.49 17.34 25.26
C ILE A 895 17.54 18.48 24.94
N ASN A 896 16.86 19.01 25.93
CA ASN A 896 16.11 20.27 25.87
C ASN A 896 16.47 21.13 27.07
N SER A 897 17.49 21.96 26.90
CA SER A 897 17.99 22.86 27.95
C SER A 897 17.62 24.33 27.74
N SER A 898 16.88 24.64 26.69
CA SER A 898 16.61 26.04 26.32
C SER A 898 15.14 26.46 26.31
N ASP A 899 14.21 25.54 26.51
CA ASP A 899 12.76 25.84 26.35
C ASP A 899 12.03 25.83 27.71
N TYR A 900 12.43 26.75 28.59
CA TYR A 900 11.79 26.99 29.88
C TYR A 900 11.67 28.49 30.18
N ASP A 901 10.74 28.86 31.07
CA ASP A 901 10.54 30.23 31.47
C ASP A 901 11.68 30.72 32.37
N THR A 902 12.50 31.63 31.83
CA THR A 902 13.62 32.21 32.55
C THR A 902 13.20 33.33 33.52
N SER A 903 11.95 33.73 33.55
CA SER A 903 11.41 34.65 34.59
C SER A 903 11.15 33.89 35.92
N SER A 904 11.02 32.55 35.86
CA SER A 904 10.78 31.73 37.04
C SER A 904 12.07 31.08 37.55
N PRO A 905 12.60 31.46 38.73
CA PRO A 905 13.76 30.80 39.31
C PRO A 905 13.58 29.30 39.56
N ILE A 906 12.35 28.86 39.84
CA ILE A 906 12.01 27.44 40.06
C ILE A 906 12.15 26.67 38.75
N ASP A 907 11.65 27.20 37.64
CA ASP A 907 11.73 26.54 36.34
C ASP A 907 13.18 26.51 35.84
N VAL A 908 13.92 27.59 36.04
CA VAL A 908 15.36 27.63 35.76
C VAL A 908 16.11 26.54 36.54
N ALA A 909 15.91 26.44 37.85
CA ALA A 909 16.56 25.44 38.67
C ALA A 909 16.16 24.01 38.27
N LYS A 910 14.91 23.77 37.94
CA LYS A 910 14.36 22.48 37.55
C LYS A 910 14.87 22.00 36.19
N ASN A 911 15.06 22.90 35.24
CA ASN A 911 15.38 22.57 33.85
C ASN A 911 16.82 22.91 33.44
N SER A 912 17.63 23.50 34.32
CA SER A 912 19.05 23.72 34.04
C SER A 912 19.83 22.42 34.20
N GLU A 913 19.94 21.71 33.10
CA GLU A 913 20.61 20.41 33.06
C GLU A 913 21.40 20.25 31.75
N TYR A 914 22.39 19.37 31.77
CA TYR A 914 23.10 18.94 30.58
C TYR A 914 23.44 17.45 30.68
N ILE A 915 23.70 16.83 29.55
CA ILE A 915 24.15 15.43 29.53
C ILE A 915 25.68 15.40 29.61
N LEU A 916 26.20 14.66 30.56
CA LEU A 916 27.63 14.39 30.66
C LEU A 916 27.91 12.95 30.23
N ILE A 917 28.54 12.77 29.08
CA ILE A 917 28.98 11.46 28.57
C ILE A 917 30.38 11.19 29.06
N SER A 918 30.64 9.97 29.50
CA SER A 918 31.98 9.52 29.95
C SER A 918 32.41 8.29 29.15
N ILE A 919 33.62 8.33 28.60
CA ILE A 919 34.22 7.19 27.91
C ILE A 919 35.49 6.81 28.69
N ASP A 920 35.48 5.63 29.32
CA ASP A 920 36.57 5.14 30.16
C ASP A 920 37.80 4.61 29.36
N GLU A 921 38.81 4.13 30.05
CA GLU A 921 40.01 3.56 29.41
C GLU A 921 39.71 2.28 28.63
N ASN A 922 38.65 1.55 28.97
CA ASN A 922 38.18 0.34 28.27
C ASN A 922 37.18 0.64 27.12
N ASN A 923 37.00 1.91 26.78
CA ASN A 923 36.05 2.39 25.81
C ASN A 923 34.58 2.09 26.19
N ASN A 924 34.27 1.93 27.47
CA ASN A 924 32.86 1.86 27.91
C ASN A 924 32.29 3.26 27.97
N LEU A 925 31.08 3.41 27.37
CA LEU A 925 30.36 4.66 27.32
C LEU A 925 29.24 4.65 28.35
N THR A 926 29.23 5.68 29.22
CA THR A 926 28.17 5.95 30.19
C THR A 926 27.74 7.40 30.07
N TYR A 927 26.62 7.76 30.65
CA TYR A 927 26.14 9.13 30.66
C TYR A 927 25.42 9.45 31.97
N GLU A 928 25.31 10.72 32.25
CA GLU A 928 24.58 11.29 33.38
C GLU A 928 23.77 12.51 32.87
N ILE A 929 22.50 12.61 33.26
CA ILE A 929 21.75 13.86 33.11
C ILE A 929 22.05 14.66 34.37
N ARG A 930 22.93 15.66 34.24
CA ARG A 930 23.46 16.44 35.35
C ARG A 930 22.70 17.74 35.54
N LYS A 931 22.12 17.95 36.71
CA LYS A 931 21.51 19.22 37.09
C LYS A 931 22.58 20.17 37.58
N VAL A 932 22.43 21.43 37.26
CA VAL A 932 23.38 22.50 37.59
C VAL A 932 23.08 23.13 38.95
N PHE A 933 21.81 23.09 39.39
CA PHE A 933 21.34 23.63 40.66
C PHE A 933 20.86 22.53 41.60
#